data_a29d5e26ddd096eb267a122f7baac060
#
_entry.id   a29d5e26ddd096eb267a122f7baac060
#
_cell.length_a   1.000
_cell.length_b   1.000
_cell.length_c   1.000
_cell.angle_alpha   90.00
_cell.angle_beta   90.00
_cell.angle_gamma   90.00
#
_symmetry.space_group_name_H-M   'P 1'
#
loop_
_entity.id
_entity.type
_entity.pdbx_description
1 polymer ?
#
loop_
_entity_poly.entity_id
_entity_poly.type
_entity_poly.pdbx_seq_one_letter_code
_entity_poly.pdbx_strand_id
1 'polypeptide(L)'
;IGTFHSVFARILRFEADKIGYPRSFTIYDTDDAKSVLKTVVNEMNLDDKHYKPNIVYNRISAAKNALVGPAEYRNDYAIQQEDMRANRPAIGQIYDAYVKRCFKNGAMDFDDLLLKFYELLKNVPEALAKYQRKFRYILIDEYQDTNPAQYEIIKLLGAMYENVCVVGDDAQSIYSFRGATIQNILQFQKDYDDAKLVKLEQNYRSTKSILHVANEVIKNNKGQIEKVLFTDNGQGEKIKLIRTMSDNEEGKFVADCIQEQKLRNHYSNKDFAILYRTNAQSRAFEEALRRMGITYTIYGGISFYQRKEIKDLVAYLRIIVNPRDEEALKRIINYPARGIGKTTIDKLVLMANEQDISMWEALCKAGELGFRSGTKELLDEFVIMIKSFASMLQKHNAYEVAFHVGKQTNLVRELFNDKSSEGVARYENIQELLNSIKEWTESPDTEDGELVDKSLAAYLQQITLLTDADEKDPDADTVKLMTIHAAKGLEFGCVFAAGLEEMLFPNAMAINTREELEEERRLFYVVITRAKQKLWVTYANTRYRFGQLVQNEPSRFIEEIPETYLDRSFAGSSSKNHAGSKWGGSSGFNRMKGWGNTDDGESGSAKKQSGTYFNEKKETINKRPEYLPPKGLPAKVKEHVPSADFVASDTSNLQAGQKVEHQKFGFGEVMKMEGAAHNPIATVKFELNGEKKIMLNYAKLRIVE
;
A
#
# COMPACT_ATOMS: atom_id res chain seq x y z
N ILE A 1 -16.07 -31.28 -0.55
CA ILE A 1 -15.70 -29.97 -1.10
C ILE A 1 -15.68 -28.96 0.03
N GLY A 2 -14.69 -28.08 0.06
CA GLY A 2 -14.54 -27.00 1.04
C GLY A 2 -13.14 -26.39 1.03
N THR A 3 -12.94 -25.32 1.79
CA THR A 3 -11.62 -24.73 2.00
C THR A 3 -10.78 -25.64 2.91
N PHE A 4 -9.45 -25.53 2.86
CA PHE A 4 -8.54 -26.26 3.75
C PHE A 4 -8.97 -26.15 5.22
N HIS A 5 -9.18 -24.94 5.69
CA HIS A 5 -9.57 -24.69 7.08
C HIS A 5 -10.91 -25.36 7.44
N SER A 6 -11.92 -25.30 6.57
CA SER A 6 -13.23 -25.88 6.85
C SER A 6 -13.19 -27.42 6.91
N VAL A 7 -12.40 -28.04 6.02
CA VAL A 7 -12.22 -29.50 5.98
C VAL A 7 -11.42 -29.96 7.20
N PHE A 8 -10.32 -29.27 7.53
CA PHE A 8 -9.45 -29.66 8.63
C PHE A 8 -10.09 -29.40 9.99
N ALA A 9 -10.80 -28.27 10.16
CA ALA A 9 -11.59 -28.03 11.38
C ALA A 9 -12.61 -29.14 11.61
N ARG A 10 -13.30 -29.60 10.55
CA ARG A 10 -14.27 -30.69 10.65
C ARG A 10 -13.60 -32.01 11.08
N ILE A 11 -12.42 -32.31 10.54
CA ILE A 11 -11.66 -33.51 10.92
C ILE A 11 -11.19 -33.39 12.38
N LEU A 12 -10.62 -32.25 12.76
CA LEU A 12 -10.15 -31.99 14.12
C LEU A 12 -11.29 -32.15 15.14
N ARG A 13 -12.54 -31.76 14.81
CA ARG A 13 -13.69 -32.03 15.70
C ARG A 13 -13.87 -33.51 16.08
N PHE A 14 -13.45 -34.42 15.21
CA PHE A 14 -13.53 -35.86 15.49
C PHE A 14 -12.27 -36.42 16.16
N GLU A 15 -11.12 -35.83 15.93
CA GLU A 15 -9.83 -36.42 16.31
C GLU A 15 -9.08 -35.57 17.36
N ALA A 16 -9.62 -34.45 17.80
CA ALA A 16 -8.93 -33.48 18.66
C ALA A 16 -8.44 -34.09 19.99
N ASP A 17 -9.16 -35.12 20.52
CA ASP A 17 -8.78 -35.83 21.72
C ASP A 17 -7.42 -36.53 21.61
N LYS A 18 -7.04 -36.98 20.42
CA LYS A 18 -5.73 -37.60 20.15
C LYS A 18 -4.54 -36.66 20.25
N ILE A 19 -4.80 -35.35 20.16
CA ILE A 19 -3.80 -34.29 20.31
C ILE A 19 -4.05 -33.45 21.58
N GLY A 20 -4.88 -33.96 22.51
CA GLY A 20 -5.14 -33.38 23.81
C GLY A 20 -6.16 -32.22 23.85
N TYR A 21 -6.84 -31.92 22.74
CA TYR A 21 -7.88 -30.89 22.68
C TYR A 21 -9.28 -31.48 22.86
N PRO A 22 -10.21 -30.73 23.46
CA PRO A 22 -11.62 -31.16 23.49
C PRO A 22 -12.21 -31.11 22.07
N ARG A 23 -13.10 -32.04 21.75
CA ARG A 23 -13.81 -32.01 20.46
C ARG A 23 -14.64 -30.76 20.25
N SER A 24 -15.07 -30.12 21.33
CA SER A 24 -15.80 -28.85 21.33
C SER A 24 -14.90 -27.60 21.34
N PHE A 25 -13.62 -27.72 20.95
CA PHE A 25 -12.70 -26.60 20.95
C PHE A 25 -13.29 -25.37 20.26
N THR A 26 -12.97 -24.20 20.78
CA THR A 26 -13.35 -22.90 20.18
C THR A 26 -12.36 -22.54 19.09
N ILE A 27 -12.84 -21.97 17.99
CA ILE A 27 -11.98 -21.36 16.96
C ILE A 27 -11.93 -19.88 17.24
N TYR A 28 -10.74 -19.38 17.62
CA TYR A 28 -10.50 -17.96 17.82
C TYR A 28 -10.33 -17.27 16.48
N ASP A 29 -11.00 -16.16 16.33
CA ASP A 29 -10.73 -15.24 15.23
C ASP A 29 -9.47 -14.39 15.51
N THR A 30 -9.14 -13.50 14.57
CA THR A 30 -7.96 -12.66 14.70
C THR A 30 -8.03 -11.71 15.90
N ASP A 31 -9.20 -11.22 16.26
CA ASP A 31 -9.37 -10.29 17.39
C ASP A 31 -9.32 -11.03 18.72
N ASP A 32 -9.90 -12.22 18.79
CA ASP A 32 -9.75 -13.12 19.96
C ASP A 32 -8.28 -13.48 20.20
N ALA A 33 -7.57 -13.89 19.14
CA ALA A 33 -6.14 -14.23 19.20
C ALA A 33 -5.29 -13.04 19.69
N LYS A 34 -5.52 -11.84 19.17
CA LYS A 34 -4.84 -10.61 19.63
C LYS A 34 -5.18 -10.25 21.06
N SER A 35 -6.41 -10.48 21.50
CA SER A 35 -6.83 -10.26 22.88
C SER A 35 -6.07 -11.19 23.86
N VAL A 36 -5.94 -12.46 23.49
CA VAL A 36 -5.13 -13.44 24.26
C VAL A 36 -3.66 -13.02 24.32
N LEU A 37 -3.09 -12.63 23.16
CA LEU A 37 -1.70 -12.15 23.10
C LEU A 37 -1.48 -10.91 23.98
N LYS A 38 -2.40 -9.96 23.98
CA LYS A 38 -2.34 -8.79 24.86
C LYS A 38 -2.30 -9.20 26.33
N THR A 39 -3.13 -10.17 26.69
CA THR A 39 -3.15 -10.71 28.07
C THR A 39 -1.81 -11.36 28.42
N VAL A 40 -1.26 -12.19 27.51
CA VAL A 40 0.04 -12.86 27.71
C VAL A 40 1.18 -11.86 27.87
N VAL A 41 1.25 -10.83 27.00
CA VAL A 41 2.27 -9.76 27.07
C VAL A 41 2.22 -9.03 28.41
N ASN A 42 1.00 -8.70 28.88
CA ASN A 42 0.80 -8.04 30.18
C ASN A 42 1.23 -8.92 31.36
N GLU A 43 0.87 -10.21 31.36
CA GLU A 43 1.27 -11.16 32.44
C GLU A 43 2.77 -11.42 32.48
N MET A 44 3.44 -11.33 31.33
CA MET A 44 4.90 -11.42 31.22
C MET A 44 5.59 -10.10 31.63
N ASN A 45 4.85 -9.07 32.03
CA ASN A 45 5.35 -7.73 32.34
C ASN A 45 6.19 -7.11 31.22
N LEU A 46 5.84 -7.40 29.96
CA LEU A 46 6.49 -6.84 28.77
C LEU A 46 5.79 -5.54 28.35
N ASP A 47 6.54 -4.62 27.75
CA ASP A 47 5.99 -3.36 27.26
C ASP A 47 5.03 -3.62 26.08
N ASP A 48 3.74 -3.35 26.27
CA ASP A 48 2.67 -3.53 25.28
C ASP A 48 2.81 -2.60 24.06
N LYS A 49 3.54 -1.49 24.20
CA LYS A 49 3.87 -0.60 23.08
C LYS A 49 4.93 -1.20 22.17
N HIS A 50 5.80 -2.00 22.75
CA HIS A 50 6.89 -2.67 22.05
C HIS A 50 6.45 -4.01 21.46
N TYR A 51 5.72 -4.81 22.24
CA TYR A 51 5.14 -6.08 21.82
C TYR A 51 3.65 -5.91 21.47
N LYS A 52 3.36 -5.05 20.49
CA LYS A 52 1.97 -4.83 20.01
C LYS A 52 1.35 -6.13 19.58
N PRO A 53 0.11 -6.46 20.00
CA PRO A 53 -0.56 -7.72 19.66
C PRO A 53 -0.57 -8.04 18.17
N ASN A 54 -0.78 -7.05 17.28
CA ASN A 54 -0.75 -7.25 15.84
C ASN A 54 0.61 -7.74 15.33
N ILE A 55 1.71 -7.17 15.83
CA ILE A 55 3.06 -7.51 15.38
C ILE A 55 3.42 -8.93 15.84
N VAL A 56 3.12 -9.23 17.11
CA VAL A 56 3.37 -10.55 17.69
C VAL A 56 2.52 -11.60 16.99
N TYR A 57 1.22 -11.32 16.76
CA TYR A 57 0.31 -12.22 16.02
C TYR A 57 0.83 -12.56 14.64
N ASN A 58 1.21 -11.54 13.84
CA ASN A 58 1.70 -11.76 12.48
C ASN A 58 2.99 -12.63 12.47
N ARG A 59 3.87 -12.44 13.45
CA ARG A 59 5.10 -13.23 13.56
C ARG A 59 4.82 -14.68 13.93
N ILE A 60 3.89 -14.92 14.87
CA ILE A 60 3.44 -16.27 15.26
C ILE A 60 2.69 -16.95 14.13
N SER A 61 1.80 -16.23 13.45
CA SER A 61 1.05 -16.73 12.30
C SER A 61 1.99 -17.19 11.17
N ALA A 62 3.00 -16.38 10.83
CA ALA A 62 4.01 -16.75 9.84
C ALA A 62 4.77 -18.04 10.25
N ALA A 63 5.13 -18.20 11.51
CA ALA A 63 5.78 -19.39 12.02
C ALA A 63 4.87 -20.63 11.91
N LYS A 64 3.60 -20.51 12.33
CA LYS A 64 2.63 -21.61 12.22
C LYS A 64 2.41 -22.06 10.77
N ASN A 65 2.28 -21.11 9.84
CA ASN A 65 2.13 -21.39 8.42
C ASN A 65 3.38 -22.01 7.78
N ALA A 66 4.55 -21.80 8.39
CA ALA A 66 5.81 -22.48 8.04
C ALA A 66 6.02 -23.78 8.81
N LEU A 67 5.04 -24.26 9.57
CA LEU A 67 5.09 -25.46 10.43
C LEU A 67 6.16 -25.37 11.54
N VAL A 68 6.51 -24.17 11.97
CA VAL A 68 7.46 -23.92 13.06
C VAL A 68 6.69 -23.78 14.38
N GLY A 69 6.78 -24.78 15.24
CA GLY A 69 6.17 -24.78 16.57
C GLY A 69 6.97 -23.92 17.58
N PRO A 70 6.45 -23.67 18.81
CA PRO A 70 7.10 -22.82 19.79
C PRO A 70 8.50 -23.29 20.20
N ALA A 71 8.74 -24.60 20.28
CA ALA A 71 10.05 -25.18 20.63
C ALA A 71 11.06 -24.98 19.48
N GLU A 72 10.67 -25.24 18.25
CA GLU A 72 11.49 -25.05 17.05
C GLU A 72 11.81 -23.55 16.88
N TYR A 73 10.81 -22.69 17.04
CA TYR A 73 10.98 -21.24 16.97
C TYR A 73 12.06 -20.71 17.92
N ARG A 74 12.07 -21.21 19.18
CA ARG A 74 13.07 -20.84 20.19
C ARG A 74 14.46 -21.39 19.92
N ASN A 75 14.57 -22.48 19.16
CA ASN A 75 15.84 -23.12 18.84
C ASN A 75 16.42 -22.68 17.50
N ASP A 76 15.66 -21.99 16.67
CA ASP A 76 16.13 -21.47 15.38
C ASP A 76 16.92 -20.17 15.58
N TYR A 77 18.22 -20.26 15.31
CA TYR A 77 19.15 -19.15 15.48
C TYR A 77 18.82 -17.98 14.52
N ALA A 78 18.40 -18.28 13.28
CA ALA A 78 18.09 -17.25 12.30
C ALA A 78 16.87 -16.43 12.74
N ILE A 79 15.80 -17.10 13.17
CA ILE A 79 14.58 -16.47 13.70
C ILE A 79 14.90 -15.61 14.92
N GLN A 80 15.71 -16.11 15.86
CA GLN A 80 16.13 -15.34 17.04
C GLN A 80 16.94 -14.09 16.66
N GLN A 81 17.84 -14.19 15.71
CA GLN A 81 18.60 -13.03 15.24
C GLN A 81 17.72 -11.96 14.59
N GLU A 82 16.70 -12.37 13.84
CA GLU A 82 15.71 -11.43 13.29
C GLU A 82 14.91 -10.73 14.37
N ASP A 83 14.45 -11.48 15.40
CA ASP A 83 13.70 -10.93 16.52
C ASP A 83 14.57 -9.99 17.36
N MET A 84 15.86 -10.29 17.54
CA MET A 84 16.83 -9.40 18.18
C MET A 84 17.05 -8.11 17.38
N ARG A 85 17.23 -8.21 16.06
CA ARG A 85 17.37 -7.03 15.18
C ARG A 85 16.12 -6.15 15.18
N ALA A 86 14.94 -6.77 15.33
CA ALA A 86 13.67 -6.07 15.49
C ALA A 86 13.46 -5.53 16.92
N ASN A 87 14.44 -5.70 17.82
CA ASN A 87 14.34 -5.40 19.26
C ASN A 87 13.19 -6.14 19.98
N ARG A 88 12.84 -7.35 19.57
CA ARG A 88 11.74 -8.15 20.13
C ARG A 88 12.17 -9.57 20.51
N PRO A 89 13.19 -9.77 21.33
CA PRO A 89 13.74 -11.09 21.63
C PRO A 89 12.78 -12.02 22.40
N ALA A 90 11.70 -11.50 22.99
CA ALA A 90 10.76 -12.29 23.77
C ALA A 90 9.64 -12.96 22.94
N ILE A 91 9.60 -12.80 21.61
CA ILE A 91 8.51 -13.36 20.77
C ILE A 91 8.40 -14.87 20.94
N GLY A 92 9.51 -15.61 20.95
CA GLY A 92 9.49 -17.06 21.15
C GLY A 92 8.91 -17.48 22.51
N GLN A 93 9.12 -16.70 23.57
CA GLN A 93 8.53 -16.93 24.89
C GLN A 93 7.04 -16.59 24.91
N ILE A 94 6.65 -15.50 24.25
CA ILE A 94 5.24 -15.11 24.08
C ILE A 94 4.50 -16.17 23.27
N TYR A 95 5.09 -16.71 22.22
CA TYR A 95 4.52 -17.79 21.41
C TYR A 95 4.23 -19.03 22.25
N ASP A 96 5.20 -19.47 23.07
CA ASP A 96 5.02 -20.62 23.95
C ASP A 96 3.88 -20.38 24.98
N ALA A 97 3.85 -19.21 25.61
CA ALA A 97 2.80 -18.84 26.56
C ALA A 97 1.42 -18.72 25.89
N TYR A 98 1.37 -18.18 24.67
CA TYR A 98 0.16 -18.07 23.86
C TYR A 98 -0.44 -19.44 23.54
N VAL A 99 0.37 -20.36 23.03
CA VAL A 99 -0.08 -21.72 22.69
C VAL A 99 -0.56 -22.47 23.94
N LYS A 100 0.15 -22.38 25.06
CA LYS A 100 -0.28 -22.97 26.35
C LYS A 100 -1.61 -22.40 26.81
N ARG A 101 -1.85 -21.10 26.64
CA ARG A 101 -3.11 -20.47 27.02
C ARG A 101 -4.25 -20.90 26.11
N CYS A 102 -4.04 -20.90 24.79
CA CYS A 102 -5.04 -21.43 23.85
C CYS A 102 -5.40 -22.87 24.19
N PHE A 103 -4.39 -23.71 24.45
CA PHE A 103 -4.61 -25.09 24.87
C PHE A 103 -5.42 -25.21 26.16
N LYS A 104 -5.05 -24.44 27.20
CA LYS A 104 -5.79 -24.40 28.49
C LYS A 104 -7.25 -23.98 28.29
N ASN A 105 -7.50 -23.04 27.36
CA ASN A 105 -8.84 -22.55 27.04
C ASN A 105 -9.62 -23.51 26.11
N GLY A 106 -9.02 -24.63 25.68
CA GLY A 106 -9.61 -25.51 24.69
C GLY A 106 -9.89 -24.80 23.37
N ALA A 107 -9.00 -23.91 22.93
CA ALA A 107 -9.17 -23.08 21.74
C ALA A 107 -8.02 -23.24 20.75
N MET A 108 -8.32 -23.06 19.47
CA MET A 108 -7.38 -23.02 18.36
C MET A 108 -7.64 -21.74 17.55
N ASP A 109 -6.60 -21.05 17.09
CA ASP A 109 -6.76 -20.00 16.09
C ASP A 109 -6.82 -20.58 14.65
N PHE A 110 -7.02 -19.74 13.63
CA PHE A 110 -7.08 -20.21 12.25
C PHE A 110 -5.82 -20.93 11.79
N ASP A 111 -4.64 -20.47 12.20
CA ASP A 111 -3.37 -21.10 11.82
C ASP A 111 -3.16 -22.43 12.54
N ASP A 112 -3.70 -22.57 13.77
CA ASP A 112 -3.70 -23.83 14.50
C ASP A 112 -4.49 -24.92 13.77
N LEU A 113 -5.54 -24.58 13.02
CA LEU A 113 -6.30 -25.57 12.25
C LEU A 113 -5.41 -26.29 11.22
N LEU A 114 -4.43 -25.62 10.66
CA LEU A 114 -3.43 -26.21 9.77
C LEU A 114 -2.34 -26.95 10.57
N LEU A 115 -1.72 -26.25 11.51
CA LEU A 115 -0.59 -26.80 12.29
C LEU A 115 -1.00 -28.02 13.10
N LYS A 116 -2.14 -27.97 13.81
CA LYS A 116 -2.63 -29.10 14.65
C LYS A 116 -3.14 -30.26 13.80
N PHE A 117 -3.64 -29.99 12.61
CA PHE A 117 -3.99 -31.07 11.68
C PHE A 117 -2.71 -31.74 11.12
N TYR A 118 -1.68 -30.98 10.80
CA TYR A 118 -0.38 -31.54 10.44
C TYR A 118 0.23 -32.37 11.58
N GLU A 119 0.23 -31.85 12.81
CA GLU A 119 0.70 -32.56 14.00
C GLU A 119 -0.08 -33.87 14.22
N LEU A 120 -1.41 -33.86 14.05
CA LEU A 120 -2.25 -35.06 14.11
C LEU A 120 -1.81 -36.10 13.12
N LEU A 121 -1.64 -35.74 11.84
CA LEU A 121 -1.22 -36.67 10.80
C LEU A 121 0.18 -37.22 11.04
N LYS A 122 1.11 -36.42 11.53
CA LYS A 122 2.50 -36.80 11.77
C LYS A 122 2.68 -37.69 12.99
N ASN A 123 1.95 -37.38 14.07
CA ASN A 123 2.18 -38.00 15.37
C ASN A 123 1.21 -39.15 15.67
N VAL A 124 0.10 -39.29 14.91
CA VAL A 124 -0.93 -40.33 15.10
C VAL A 124 -1.09 -41.16 13.84
N PRO A 125 -0.30 -42.26 13.66
CA PRO A 125 -0.31 -43.06 12.44
C PRO A 125 -1.69 -43.61 12.08
N GLU A 126 -2.51 -43.93 13.07
CA GLU A 126 -3.89 -44.42 12.85
C GLU A 126 -4.80 -43.35 12.22
N ALA A 127 -4.64 -42.09 12.63
CA ALA A 127 -5.37 -40.99 12.03
C ALA A 127 -4.90 -40.77 10.58
N LEU A 128 -3.58 -40.79 10.32
CA LEU A 128 -3.03 -40.69 8.99
C LEU A 128 -3.60 -41.80 8.07
N ALA A 129 -3.47 -43.07 8.46
CA ALA A 129 -3.98 -44.20 7.68
C ALA A 129 -5.51 -44.12 7.44
N LYS A 130 -6.27 -43.67 8.44
CA LYS A 130 -7.73 -43.45 8.31
C LYS A 130 -8.05 -42.43 7.22
N TYR A 131 -7.38 -41.26 7.22
CA TYR A 131 -7.69 -40.19 6.27
C TYR A 131 -7.08 -40.46 4.90
N GLN A 132 -5.95 -41.12 4.79
CA GLN A 132 -5.42 -41.59 3.52
C GLN A 132 -6.42 -42.56 2.83
N ARG A 133 -7.00 -43.52 3.56
CA ARG A 133 -8.03 -44.46 3.01
C ARG A 133 -9.32 -43.71 2.65
N LYS A 134 -9.66 -42.64 3.37
CA LYS A 134 -10.86 -41.83 3.12
C LYS A 134 -10.71 -40.98 1.87
N PHE A 135 -9.55 -40.32 1.70
CA PHE A 135 -9.27 -39.41 0.59
C PHE A 135 -8.50 -40.14 -0.53
N ARG A 136 -9.20 -41.01 -1.25
CA ARG A 136 -8.60 -41.77 -2.37
C ARG A 136 -8.24 -40.89 -3.55
N TYR A 137 -8.91 -39.76 -3.70
CA TYR A 137 -8.67 -38.74 -4.72
C TYR A 137 -8.63 -37.37 -4.02
N ILE A 138 -7.59 -36.59 -4.29
CA ILE A 138 -7.41 -35.28 -3.74
C ILE A 138 -7.34 -34.31 -4.92
N LEU A 139 -8.29 -33.36 -4.98
CA LEU A 139 -8.36 -32.34 -6.01
C LEU A 139 -8.23 -30.97 -5.33
N ILE A 140 -7.28 -30.16 -5.80
CA ILE A 140 -6.98 -28.86 -5.21
C ILE A 140 -6.98 -27.81 -6.30
N ASP A 141 -7.79 -26.79 -6.10
CA ASP A 141 -7.85 -25.63 -6.97
C ASP A 141 -6.99 -24.50 -6.39
N GLU A 142 -6.58 -23.54 -7.24
CA GLU A 142 -5.72 -22.40 -6.89
C GLU A 142 -4.43 -22.84 -6.16
N TYR A 143 -3.80 -23.91 -6.63
CA TYR A 143 -2.67 -24.55 -5.92
C TYR A 143 -1.46 -23.63 -5.75
N GLN A 144 -1.27 -22.63 -6.62
CA GLN A 144 -0.22 -21.62 -6.53
C GLN A 144 -0.34 -20.71 -5.29
N ASP A 145 -1.50 -20.69 -4.61
CA ASP A 145 -1.74 -19.89 -3.42
C ASP A 145 -1.58 -20.69 -2.12
N THR A 146 -1.12 -21.94 -2.20
CA THR A 146 -0.91 -22.77 -1.03
C THR A 146 0.34 -22.35 -0.25
N ASN A 147 0.26 -22.43 1.08
CA ASN A 147 1.38 -22.23 1.98
C ASN A 147 2.12 -23.56 2.29
N PRO A 148 3.30 -23.53 2.93
CA PRO A 148 4.06 -24.74 3.28
C PRO A 148 3.28 -25.75 4.12
N ALA A 149 2.43 -25.29 5.06
CA ALA A 149 1.63 -26.18 5.89
C ALA A 149 0.61 -26.99 5.06
N GLN A 150 -0.09 -26.30 4.16
CA GLN A 150 -1.05 -26.95 3.24
C GLN A 150 -0.36 -27.94 2.32
N TYR A 151 0.81 -27.56 1.78
CA TYR A 151 1.61 -28.40 0.93
C TYR A 151 2.03 -29.72 1.61
N GLU A 152 2.59 -29.64 2.83
CA GLU A 152 3.01 -30.84 3.57
C GLU A 152 1.82 -31.73 3.97
N ILE A 153 0.69 -31.14 4.35
CA ILE A 153 -0.55 -31.88 4.64
C ILE A 153 -1.02 -32.66 3.41
N ILE A 154 -0.99 -32.04 2.22
CA ILE A 154 -1.37 -32.70 0.96
C ILE A 154 -0.46 -33.88 0.68
N LYS A 155 0.85 -33.72 0.84
CA LYS A 155 1.84 -34.82 0.65
C LYS A 155 1.55 -35.99 1.60
N LEU A 156 1.31 -35.74 2.88
CA LEU A 156 0.99 -36.76 3.86
C LEU A 156 -0.31 -37.52 3.49
N LEU A 157 -1.35 -36.79 3.13
CA LEU A 157 -2.64 -37.40 2.77
C LEU A 157 -2.58 -38.15 1.45
N GLY A 158 -1.83 -37.63 0.47
CA GLY A 158 -1.70 -38.25 -0.86
C GLY A 158 -0.83 -39.49 -0.90
N ALA A 159 0.10 -39.67 0.03
CA ALA A 159 1.18 -40.64 -0.02
C ALA A 159 0.74 -42.14 -0.20
N MET A 160 -0.49 -42.49 0.14
CA MET A 160 -0.97 -43.88 0.00
C MET A 160 -1.40 -44.24 -1.43
N TYR A 161 -2.03 -43.30 -2.15
CA TYR A 161 -2.63 -43.57 -3.46
C TYR A 161 -2.05 -42.75 -4.58
N GLU A 162 -1.39 -41.66 -4.25
CA GLU A 162 -0.83 -40.65 -5.16
C GLU A 162 -1.82 -40.10 -6.21
N ASN A 163 -3.12 -40.31 -5.98
CA ASN A 163 -4.20 -39.75 -6.80
C ASN A 163 -4.45 -38.27 -6.45
N VAL A 164 -3.45 -37.45 -6.71
CA VAL A 164 -3.49 -35.99 -6.43
C VAL A 164 -3.60 -35.23 -7.75
N CYS A 165 -4.64 -34.42 -7.88
CA CYS A 165 -4.81 -33.50 -9.00
C CYS A 165 -4.81 -32.08 -8.49
N VAL A 166 -3.88 -31.25 -8.99
CA VAL A 166 -3.79 -29.83 -8.65
C VAL A 166 -4.09 -28.99 -9.88
N VAL A 167 -4.87 -27.95 -9.68
CA VAL A 167 -5.19 -26.96 -10.70
C VAL A 167 -4.68 -25.60 -10.21
N GLY A 168 -4.03 -24.86 -11.08
CA GLY A 168 -3.52 -23.54 -10.72
C GLY A 168 -2.88 -22.82 -11.88
N ASP A 169 -2.61 -21.56 -11.66
CA ASP A 169 -1.92 -20.67 -12.58
C ASP A 169 -0.78 -19.96 -11.84
N ASP A 170 0.45 -20.39 -12.06
CA ASP A 170 1.65 -19.82 -11.47
C ASP A 170 1.78 -18.30 -11.75
N ALA A 171 1.28 -17.83 -12.90
CA ALA A 171 1.21 -16.41 -13.23
C ALA A 171 0.18 -15.62 -12.40
N GLN A 172 -0.66 -16.29 -11.61
CA GLN A 172 -1.60 -15.68 -10.67
C GLN A 172 -1.24 -15.91 -9.19
N SER A 173 0.00 -16.32 -8.88
CA SER A 173 0.52 -16.41 -7.52
C SER A 173 0.86 -15.02 -6.99
N ILE A 174 -0.05 -14.44 -6.19
CA ILE A 174 -0.02 -13.05 -5.72
C ILE A 174 -0.30 -12.90 -4.21
N TYR A 175 -0.18 -13.99 -3.43
CA TYR A 175 -0.45 -14.02 -1.99
C TYR A 175 0.76 -14.41 -1.15
N SER A 176 2.00 -14.08 -1.58
CA SER A 176 3.20 -14.35 -0.79
C SER A 176 3.16 -13.67 0.58
N PHE A 177 2.60 -12.46 0.66
CA PHE A 177 2.40 -11.73 1.91
C PHE A 177 1.47 -12.43 2.92
N ARG A 178 0.72 -13.46 2.48
CA ARG A 178 -0.08 -14.37 3.32
C ARG A 178 0.57 -15.73 3.52
N GLY A 179 1.85 -15.87 3.16
CA GLY A 179 2.61 -17.11 3.30
C GLY A 179 2.46 -18.09 2.15
N ALA A 180 1.76 -17.75 1.07
CA ALA A 180 1.73 -18.59 -0.13
C ALA A 180 3.12 -18.65 -0.77
N THR A 181 3.44 -19.79 -1.39
CA THR A 181 4.69 -19.95 -2.13
C THR A 181 4.47 -20.56 -3.49
N ILE A 182 4.91 -19.86 -4.53
CA ILE A 182 4.86 -20.33 -5.90
C ILE A 182 5.65 -21.64 -6.09
N GLN A 183 6.63 -21.90 -5.22
CA GLN A 183 7.45 -23.11 -5.31
C GLN A 183 6.62 -24.37 -5.22
N ASN A 184 5.50 -24.37 -4.48
CA ASN A 184 4.62 -25.53 -4.33
C ASN A 184 4.10 -26.04 -5.69
N ILE A 185 3.68 -25.12 -6.58
CA ILE A 185 3.21 -25.52 -7.92
C ILE A 185 4.37 -25.84 -8.87
N LEU A 186 5.48 -25.11 -8.76
CA LEU A 186 6.64 -25.31 -9.65
C LEU A 186 7.37 -26.63 -9.40
N GLN A 187 7.35 -27.13 -8.16
CA GLN A 187 8.04 -28.38 -7.80
C GLN A 187 7.13 -29.62 -7.84
N PHE A 188 5.83 -29.47 -8.10
CA PHE A 188 4.86 -30.57 -8.05
C PHE A 188 5.27 -31.79 -8.90
N GLN A 189 5.79 -31.56 -10.13
CA GLN A 189 6.29 -32.61 -11.01
C GLN A 189 7.58 -33.28 -10.50
N LYS A 190 8.31 -32.68 -9.56
CA LYS A 190 9.47 -33.30 -8.91
C LYS A 190 9.07 -34.12 -7.70
N ASP A 191 7.92 -33.79 -7.10
CA ASP A 191 7.39 -34.55 -5.97
C ASP A 191 6.66 -35.82 -6.39
N TYR A 192 6.14 -35.85 -7.63
CA TYR A 192 5.42 -36.98 -8.24
C TYR A 192 6.01 -37.27 -9.62
N ASP A 193 6.86 -38.28 -9.72
CA ASP A 193 7.65 -38.60 -10.94
C ASP A 193 6.79 -38.90 -12.17
N ASP A 194 5.59 -39.41 -11.97
CA ASP A 194 4.62 -39.80 -13.02
C ASP A 194 3.52 -38.72 -13.23
N ALA A 195 3.66 -37.56 -12.62
CA ALA A 195 2.67 -36.47 -12.75
C ALA A 195 2.48 -36.05 -14.20
N LYS A 196 1.26 -36.15 -14.71
CA LYS A 196 0.88 -35.65 -16.03
C LYS A 196 0.54 -34.17 -15.99
N LEU A 197 1.33 -33.35 -16.68
CA LEU A 197 1.03 -31.94 -16.87
C LEU A 197 0.08 -31.74 -18.04
N VAL A 198 -1.05 -31.08 -17.81
CA VAL A 198 -1.99 -30.63 -18.84
C VAL A 198 -2.06 -29.13 -18.81
N LYS A 199 -1.73 -28.47 -19.92
CA LYS A 199 -1.81 -27.00 -20.04
C LYS A 199 -3.16 -26.60 -20.63
N LEU A 200 -3.90 -25.73 -19.92
CA LEU A 200 -5.15 -25.15 -20.37
C LEU A 200 -4.85 -23.77 -20.96
N GLU A 201 -4.46 -23.74 -22.26
CA GLU A 201 -3.97 -22.51 -22.90
C GLU A 201 -5.07 -21.75 -23.66
N GLN A 202 -6.21 -22.38 -23.94
CA GLN A 202 -7.33 -21.71 -24.60
C GLN A 202 -8.11 -20.83 -23.60
N ASN A 203 -8.17 -19.54 -23.90
CA ASN A 203 -8.90 -18.55 -23.12
C ASN A 203 -10.20 -18.18 -23.82
N TYR A 204 -11.30 -18.14 -23.09
CA TYR A 204 -12.65 -17.83 -23.60
C TYR A 204 -13.14 -16.44 -23.16
N ARG A 205 -12.36 -15.73 -22.33
CA ARG A 205 -12.75 -14.46 -21.70
C ARG A 205 -12.35 -13.26 -22.55
N SER A 206 -11.08 -13.15 -22.87
CA SER A 206 -10.46 -11.92 -23.36
C SER A 206 -10.28 -11.92 -24.88
N THR A 207 -10.14 -10.72 -25.46
CA THR A 207 -9.77 -10.54 -26.85
C THR A 207 -8.31 -10.91 -27.12
N LYS A 208 -7.94 -11.12 -28.39
CA LYS A 208 -6.56 -11.45 -28.80
C LYS A 208 -5.55 -10.40 -28.37
N SER A 209 -5.87 -9.10 -28.52
CA SER A 209 -4.98 -8.00 -28.11
C SER A 209 -4.64 -8.05 -26.63
N ILE A 210 -5.63 -8.30 -25.76
CA ILE A 210 -5.43 -8.40 -24.31
C ILE A 210 -4.55 -9.59 -23.97
N LEU A 211 -4.79 -10.77 -24.57
CA LEU A 211 -4.00 -11.97 -24.27
C LEU A 211 -2.56 -11.87 -24.78
N HIS A 212 -2.34 -11.26 -25.95
CA HIS A 212 -0.98 -11.02 -26.44
C HIS A 212 -0.18 -10.16 -25.46
N VAL A 213 -0.79 -9.10 -24.93
CA VAL A 213 -0.15 -8.25 -23.92
C VAL A 213 0.11 -9.03 -22.65
N ALA A 214 -0.85 -9.84 -22.16
CA ALA A 214 -0.67 -10.68 -20.98
C ALA A 214 0.51 -11.66 -21.14
N ASN A 215 0.60 -12.35 -22.27
CA ASN A 215 1.68 -13.27 -22.59
C ASN A 215 3.04 -12.55 -22.64
N GLU A 216 3.12 -11.38 -23.28
CA GLU A 216 4.41 -10.65 -23.40
C GLU A 216 4.89 -10.10 -22.07
N VAL A 217 3.99 -9.55 -21.24
CA VAL A 217 4.32 -9.05 -19.92
C VAL A 217 4.85 -10.18 -19.03
N ILE A 218 4.16 -11.33 -18.99
CA ILE A 218 4.52 -12.40 -18.07
C ILE A 218 5.79 -13.16 -18.46
N LYS A 219 6.21 -13.14 -19.71
CA LYS A 219 7.49 -13.71 -20.19
C LYS A 219 8.72 -13.12 -19.49
N ASN A 220 8.62 -11.91 -18.92
CA ASN A 220 9.70 -11.27 -18.21
C ASN A 220 10.00 -11.91 -16.84
N ASN A 221 9.10 -12.76 -16.35
CA ASN A 221 9.34 -13.60 -15.16
C ASN A 221 10.10 -14.87 -15.58
N LYS A 222 11.07 -15.29 -14.77
CA LYS A 222 11.91 -16.46 -15.09
C LYS A 222 11.48 -17.76 -14.41
N GLY A 223 10.90 -17.65 -13.22
CA GLY A 223 10.46 -18.83 -12.46
C GLY A 223 9.00 -19.20 -12.75
N GLN A 224 8.71 -19.72 -13.97
CA GLN A 224 7.35 -19.97 -14.39
C GLN A 224 7.23 -21.26 -15.23
N ILE A 225 6.02 -21.83 -15.25
CA ILE A 225 5.63 -22.88 -16.19
C ILE A 225 5.36 -22.22 -17.54
N GLU A 226 6.13 -22.60 -18.55
CA GLU A 226 6.00 -22.02 -19.88
C GLU A 226 4.65 -22.37 -20.49
N LYS A 227 3.83 -21.35 -20.83
CA LYS A 227 2.53 -21.46 -21.45
C LYS A 227 2.24 -20.25 -22.32
N VAL A 228 1.40 -20.42 -23.34
CA VAL A 228 0.98 -19.33 -24.25
C VAL A 228 -0.54 -19.35 -24.36
N LEU A 229 -1.18 -18.35 -23.77
CA LEU A 229 -2.63 -18.23 -23.85
C LEU A 229 -3.04 -17.80 -25.26
N PHE A 230 -4.05 -18.45 -25.83
CA PHE A 230 -4.68 -18.10 -27.11
C PHE A 230 -6.21 -18.07 -26.98
N THR A 231 -6.88 -17.42 -27.92
CA THR A 231 -8.35 -17.35 -27.95
C THR A 231 -8.87 -17.29 -29.38
N ASP A 232 -10.08 -17.81 -29.56
CA ASP A 232 -10.86 -17.70 -30.80
C ASP A 232 -11.68 -16.39 -30.83
N ASN A 233 -11.71 -15.62 -29.75
CA ASN A 233 -12.37 -14.31 -29.70
C ASN A 233 -11.74 -13.34 -30.74
N GLY A 234 -12.47 -12.26 -31.07
CA GLY A 234 -12.01 -11.23 -31.98
C GLY A 234 -10.71 -10.56 -31.58
N GLN A 235 -10.08 -9.82 -32.52
CA GLN A 235 -8.83 -9.11 -32.26
C GLN A 235 -8.92 -8.15 -31.07
N GLY A 236 -10.04 -7.43 -30.92
CA GLY A 236 -10.23 -6.41 -29.90
C GLY A 236 -9.49 -5.10 -30.21
N GLU A 237 -9.75 -4.09 -29.38
CA GLU A 237 -9.06 -2.80 -29.44
C GLU A 237 -7.65 -2.90 -28.85
N LYS A 238 -6.80 -1.92 -29.18
CA LYS A 238 -5.50 -1.74 -28.51
C LYS A 238 -5.70 -1.27 -27.08
N ILE A 239 -4.75 -1.59 -26.22
CA ILE A 239 -4.69 -1.09 -24.85
C ILE A 239 -4.47 0.42 -24.88
N LYS A 240 -5.34 1.19 -24.25
CA LYS A 240 -5.23 2.65 -24.24
C LYS A 240 -4.36 3.11 -23.07
N LEU A 241 -3.26 3.81 -23.38
CA LEU A 241 -2.40 4.42 -22.38
C LEU A 241 -2.79 5.88 -22.16
N ILE A 242 -3.12 6.21 -20.92
CA ILE A 242 -3.59 7.53 -20.51
C ILE A 242 -2.54 8.14 -19.57
N ARG A 243 -2.09 9.32 -19.92
CA ARG A 243 -1.22 10.15 -19.09
C ARG A 243 -2.00 11.35 -18.60
N THR A 244 -2.03 11.55 -17.31
CA THR A 244 -2.65 12.71 -16.66
C THR A 244 -1.64 13.54 -15.89
N MET A 245 -1.98 14.77 -15.53
CA MET A 245 -1.08 15.62 -14.75
C MET A 245 -1.12 15.27 -13.27
N SER A 246 -2.32 14.96 -12.74
CA SER A 246 -2.51 14.59 -11.33
C SER A 246 -3.45 13.39 -11.18
N ASP A 247 -3.54 12.83 -9.97
CA ASP A 247 -4.47 11.76 -9.61
C ASP A 247 -5.93 12.18 -9.72
N ASN A 248 -6.25 13.43 -9.38
CA ASN A 248 -7.60 13.94 -9.57
C ASN A 248 -7.99 14.04 -11.05
N GLU A 249 -7.05 14.45 -11.91
CA GLU A 249 -7.26 14.42 -13.36
C GLU A 249 -7.41 12.97 -13.88
N GLU A 250 -6.65 12.01 -13.30
CA GLU A 250 -6.78 10.59 -13.59
C GLU A 250 -8.19 10.10 -13.25
N GLY A 251 -8.70 10.42 -12.05
CA GLY A 251 -10.06 10.09 -11.63
C GLY A 251 -11.11 10.69 -12.55
N LYS A 252 -10.97 11.99 -12.91
CA LYS A 252 -11.88 12.66 -13.84
C LYS A 252 -11.88 12.02 -15.21
N PHE A 253 -10.69 11.74 -15.77
CA PHE A 253 -10.57 11.10 -17.08
C PHE A 253 -11.24 9.73 -17.11
N VAL A 254 -11.06 8.90 -16.06
CA VAL A 254 -11.70 7.59 -15.95
C VAL A 254 -13.22 7.73 -15.92
N ALA A 255 -13.75 8.67 -15.13
CA ALA A 255 -15.19 8.91 -15.05
C ALA A 255 -15.78 9.40 -16.39
N ASP A 256 -15.08 10.32 -17.10
CA ASP A 256 -15.43 10.79 -18.46
C ASP A 256 -15.43 9.62 -19.46
N CYS A 257 -14.41 8.74 -19.41
CA CYS A 257 -14.35 7.55 -20.27
C CYS A 257 -15.52 6.60 -20.00
N ILE A 258 -15.87 6.34 -18.75
CA ILE A 258 -17.02 5.49 -18.40
C ILE A 258 -18.30 6.06 -19.03
N GLN A 259 -18.53 7.37 -18.86
CA GLN A 259 -19.70 8.03 -19.43
C GLN A 259 -19.72 7.93 -20.97
N GLU A 260 -18.58 8.16 -21.62
CA GLU A 260 -18.44 8.03 -23.07
C GLU A 260 -18.75 6.60 -23.55
N GLN A 261 -18.21 5.58 -22.87
CA GLN A 261 -18.42 4.19 -23.24
C GLN A 261 -19.89 3.77 -23.04
N LYS A 262 -20.54 4.25 -21.99
CA LYS A 262 -21.99 4.04 -21.77
C LYS A 262 -22.81 4.61 -22.92
N LEU A 263 -22.49 5.82 -23.35
CA LEU A 263 -23.24 6.50 -24.43
C LEU A 263 -22.97 5.89 -25.81
N ARG A 264 -21.71 5.55 -26.12
CA ARG A 264 -21.34 5.08 -27.46
C ARG A 264 -21.50 3.58 -27.65
N ASN A 265 -21.23 2.78 -26.61
CA ASN A 265 -21.15 1.32 -26.71
C ASN A 265 -22.21 0.61 -25.84
N HIS A 266 -23.10 1.35 -25.20
CA HIS A 266 -24.22 0.86 -24.40
C HIS A 266 -23.79 -0.07 -23.23
N TYR A 267 -22.60 0.15 -22.67
CA TYR A 267 -22.18 -0.56 -21.45
C TYR A 267 -22.98 -0.10 -20.25
N SER A 268 -23.22 -1.02 -19.31
CA SER A 268 -23.77 -0.73 -17.99
C SER A 268 -22.65 -0.38 -17.00
N ASN A 269 -22.95 0.24 -15.85
CA ASN A 269 -21.94 0.51 -14.82
C ASN A 269 -21.23 -0.76 -14.36
N LYS A 270 -21.96 -1.87 -14.21
CA LYS A 270 -21.41 -3.18 -13.77
C LYS A 270 -20.37 -3.77 -14.73
N ASP A 271 -20.30 -3.30 -15.97
CA ASP A 271 -19.31 -3.77 -16.93
C ASP A 271 -17.92 -3.16 -16.67
N PHE A 272 -17.83 -2.12 -15.82
CA PHE A 272 -16.59 -1.41 -15.55
C PHE A 272 -16.00 -1.79 -14.19
N ALA A 273 -14.67 -1.97 -14.17
CA ALA A 273 -13.88 -2.05 -12.96
C ALA A 273 -12.69 -1.08 -13.01
N ILE A 274 -12.44 -0.41 -11.88
CA ILE A 274 -11.26 0.41 -11.64
C ILE A 274 -10.40 -0.36 -10.63
N LEU A 275 -9.24 -0.82 -11.10
CA LEU A 275 -8.30 -1.63 -10.33
C LEU A 275 -7.08 -0.80 -9.96
N TYR A 276 -6.78 -0.76 -8.67
CA TYR A 276 -5.65 0.00 -8.12
C TYR A 276 -4.82 -0.83 -7.16
N ARG A 277 -3.56 -0.41 -6.93
CA ARG A 277 -2.60 -1.16 -6.10
C ARG A 277 -2.87 -1.01 -4.61
N THR A 278 -3.21 0.19 -4.15
CA THR A 278 -3.48 0.49 -2.74
C THR A 278 -4.85 1.12 -2.54
N ASN A 279 -5.43 0.88 -1.36
CA ASN A 279 -6.75 1.43 -1.03
C ASN A 279 -6.79 2.97 -1.01
N ALA A 280 -5.66 3.63 -0.74
CA ALA A 280 -5.58 5.09 -0.72
C ALA A 280 -5.96 5.71 -2.07
N GLN A 281 -5.63 5.03 -3.19
CA GLN A 281 -5.94 5.52 -4.53
C GLN A 281 -7.45 5.63 -4.82
N SER A 282 -8.34 4.96 -4.05
CA SER A 282 -9.77 4.99 -4.33
C SER A 282 -10.37 6.40 -4.25
N ARG A 283 -9.82 7.30 -3.43
CA ARG A 283 -10.35 8.63 -3.18
C ARG A 283 -10.61 9.42 -4.47
N ALA A 284 -9.60 9.56 -5.30
CA ALA A 284 -9.71 10.36 -6.53
C ALA A 284 -10.80 9.83 -7.47
N PHE A 285 -10.92 8.49 -7.57
CA PHE A 285 -11.96 7.86 -8.38
C PHE A 285 -13.35 8.00 -7.74
N GLU A 286 -13.46 7.81 -6.43
CA GLU A 286 -14.72 7.99 -5.70
C GLU A 286 -15.27 9.42 -5.88
N GLU A 287 -14.42 10.44 -5.69
CA GLU A 287 -14.79 11.84 -5.86
C GLU A 287 -15.20 12.15 -7.31
N ALA A 288 -14.44 11.66 -8.30
CA ALA A 288 -14.75 11.90 -9.70
C ALA A 288 -16.07 11.24 -10.13
N LEU A 289 -16.31 9.99 -9.75
CA LEU A 289 -17.54 9.28 -10.07
C LEU A 289 -18.77 9.96 -9.42
N ARG A 290 -18.66 10.42 -8.17
CA ARG A 290 -19.71 11.16 -7.48
C ARG A 290 -20.04 12.48 -8.18
N ARG A 291 -19.03 13.28 -8.55
CA ARG A 291 -19.23 14.54 -9.28
C ARG A 291 -20.01 14.34 -10.59
N MET A 292 -19.85 13.17 -11.22
CA MET A 292 -20.53 12.82 -12.47
C MET A 292 -21.84 12.03 -12.26
N GLY A 293 -22.26 11.80 -11.01
CA GLY A 293 -23.46 11.04 -10.70
C GLY A 293 -23.38 9.56 -11.12
N ILE A 294 -22.17 9.00 -11.24
CA ILE A 294 -21.97 7.59 -11.58
C ILE A 294 -21.94 6.77 -10.29
N THR A 295 -22.90 5.84 -10.18
CA THR A 295 -22.97 4.93 -9.03
C THR A 295 -21.81 3.95 -9.03
N TYR A 296 -21.20 3.71 -7.86
CA TYR A 296 -20.09 2.79 -7.71
C TYR A 296 -20.21 1.97 -6.42
N THR A 297 -19.47 0.86 -6.36
CA THR A 297 -19.34 0.01 -5.17
C THR A 297 -17.86 -0.32 -4.94
N ILE A 298 -17.39 -0.15 -3.70
CA ILE A 298 -16.07 -0.60 -3.30
C ILE A 298 -16.16 -2.06 -2.90
N TYR A 299 -15.51 -2.91 -3.68
CA TYR A 299 -15.49 -4.34 -3.48
C TYR A 299 -14.41 -4.73 -2.47
N GLY A 300 -14.79 -5.45 -1.42
CA GLY A 300 -13.86 -5.89 -0.37
C GLY A 300 -13.34 -4.77 0.53
N GLY A 301 -14.00 -3.62 0.55
CA GLY A 301 -13.60 -2.45 1.33
C GLY A 301 -14.78 -1.57 1.72
N ILE A 302 -14.45 -0.46 2.35
CA ILE A 302 -15.37 0.63 2.71
C ILE A 302 -14.92 1.91 2.02
N SER A 303 -15.85 2.80 1.75
CA SER A 303 -15.57 4.12 1.17
C SER A 303 -14.46 4.85 1.91
N PHE A 304 -13.66 5.62 1.21
CA PHE A 304 -12.49 6.29 1.77
C PHE A 304 -12.82 7.09 3.03
N TYR A 305 -13.84 7.95 2.96
CA TYR A 305 -14.24 8.78 4.10
C TYR A 305 -14.98 8.01 5.22
N GLN A 306 -15.37 6.76 4.98
CA GLN A 306 -15.96 5.88 5.99
C GLN A 306 -14.94 5.08 6.79
N ARG A 307 -13.66 5.08 6.38
CA ARG A 307 -12.58 4.35 7.07
C ARG A 307 -12.35 4.93 8.46
N LYS A 308 -12.07 4.02 9.41
CA LYS A 308 -11.92 4.37 10.82
C LYS A 308 -10.90 5.48 11.05
N GLU A 309 -9.68 5.31 10.54
CA GLU A 309 -8.58 6.26 10.69
C GLU A 309 -8.89 7.63 10.09
N ILE A 310 -9.61 7.65 8.97
CA ILE A 310 -10.06 8.90 8.32
C ILE A 310 -11.10 9.60 9.20
N LYS A 311 -12.12 8.85 9.66
CA LYS A 311 -13.12 9.39 10.60
C LYS A 311 -12.49 9.89 11.90
N ASP A 312 -11.43 9.25 12.38
CA ASP A 312 -10.74 9.66 13.60
C ASP A 312 -10.05 11.01 13.42
N LEU A 313 -9.30 11.22 12.32
CA LEU A 313 -8.68 12.52 12.05
C LEU A 313 -9.73 13.60 11.73
N VAL A 314 -10.73 13.27 10.92
CA VAL A 314 -11.83 14.20 10.59
C VAL A 314 -12.60 14.61 11.87
N ALA A 315 -12.81 13.73 12.84
CA ALA A 315 -13.44 14.07 14.10
C ALA A 315 -12.64 15.11 14.90
N TYR A 316 -11.30 15.03 14.90
CA TYR A 316 -10.47 16.11 15.45
C TYR A 316 -10.70 17.44 14.74
N LEU A 317 -10.71 17.42 13.41
CA LEU A 317 -10.89 18.64 12.61
C LEU A 317 -12.31 19.22 12.84
N ARG A 318 -13.33 18.38 12.98
CA ARG A 318 -14.71 18.81 13.28
C ARG A 318 -14.82 19.52 14.64
N ILE A 319 -14.21 18.97 15.69
CA ILE A 319 -14.22 19.57 17.04
C ILE A 319 -13.49 20.92 17.07
N ILE A 320 -12.43 21.07 16.29
CA ILE A 320 -11.71 22.34 16.20
C ILE A 320 -12.56 23.43 15.57
N VAL A 321 -13.39 23.08 14.58
CA VAL A 321 -14.31 24.02 13.90
C VAL A 321 -15.61 24.20 14.70
N ASN A 322 -16.18 23.10 15.22
CA ASN A 322 -17.40 23.11 16.01
C ASN A 322 -17.22 22.32 17.32
N PRO A 323 -16.87 22.99 18.43
CA PRO A 323 -16.71 22.32 19.72
C PRO A 323 -17.98 21.66 20.28
N ARG A 324 -19.17 22.01 19.76
CA ARG A 324 -20.43 21.40 20.18
C ARG A 324 -20.74 20.03 19.55
N ASP A 325 -19.88 19.55 18.66
CA ASP A 325 -20.03 18.22 18.03
C ASP A 325 -19.70 17.09 19.03
N GLU A 326 -20.73 16.65 19.73
CA GLU A 326 -20.63 15.66 20.79
C GLU A 326 -20.13 14.30 20.29
N GLU A 327 -20.58 13.87 19.10
CA GLU A 327 -20.19 12.57 18.54
C GLU A 327 -18.71 12.56 18.14
N ALA A 328 -18.23 13.64 17.53
CA ALA A 328 -16.82 13.81 17.25
C ALA A 328 -15.99 13.86 18.56
N LEU A 329 -16.48 14.55 19.58
CA LEU A 329 -15.82 14.63 20.89
C LEU A 329 -15.72 13.27 21.57
N LYS A 330 -16.80 12.49 21.65
CA LYS A 330 -16.82 11.13 22.21
C LYS A 330 -15.83 10.22 21.48
N ARG A 331 -15.70 10.38 20.17
CA ARG A 331 -14.81 9.58 19.34
C ARG A 331 -13.32 9.80 19.66
N ILE A 332 -12.90 11.06 19.88
CA ILE A 332 -11.50 11.43 19.96
C ILE A 332 -10.97 11.63 21.38
N ILE A 333 -11.81 11.84 22.38
CA ILE A 333 -11.40 12.23 23.74
C ILE A 333 -10.38 11.26 24.34
N ASN A 334 -10.49 9.96 24.07
CA ASN A 334 -9.55 8.93 24.48
C ASN A 334 -8.88 8.19 23.31
N TYR A 335 -8.84 8.78 22.13
CA TYR A 335 -8.14 8.20 20.99
C TYR A 335 -7.26 9.22 20.29
N PRO A 336 -5.93 8.98 20.16
CA PRO A 336 -5.12 7.93 20.81
C PRO A 336 -5.27 7.87 22.35
N ALA A 337 -4.98 6.72 22.95
CA ALA A 337 -5.24 6.46 24.36
C ALA A 337 -4.62 7.52 25.30
N ARG A 338 -5.46 8.17 26.14
CA ARG A 338 -5.07 9.24 27.08
C ARG A 338 -5.41 8.92 28.53
N GLY A 339 -5.90 7.71 28.82
CA GLY A 339 -6.31 7.36 30.16
C GLY A 339 -7.73 7.87 30.55
N ILE A 340 -8.48 8.46 29.61
CA ILE A 340 -9.83 8.92 29.82
C ILE A 340 -10.80 7.76 29.54
N GLY A 341 -11.20 7.03 30.58
CA GLY A 341 -12.03 5.84 30.45
C GLY A 341 -13.51 6.15 30.16
N LYS A 342 -14.25 5.10 29.76
CA LYS A 342 -15.68 5.19 29.42
C LYS A 342 -16.51 5.79 30.57
N THR A 343 -16.25 5.41 31.81
CA THR A 343 -16.96 5.93 33.00
C THR A 343 -16.81 7.45 33.17
N THR A 344 -15.64 8.00 32.77
CA THR A 344 -15.42 9.46 32.79
C THR A 344 -16.23 10.14 31.69
N ILE A 345 -16.27 9.54 30.49
CA ILE A 345 -17.04 10.04 29.36
C ILE A 345 -18.54 10.03 29.70
N ASP A 346 -19.05 8.91 30.21
CA ASP A 346 -20.47 8.77 30.61
C ASP A 346 -20.84 9.80 31.68
N LYS A 347 -19.96 10.07 32.64
CA LYS A 347 -20.16 11.10 33.66
C LYS A 347 -20.20 12.51 33.05
N LEU A 348 -19.32 12.83 32.08
CA LEU A 348 -19.36 14.12 31.36
C LEU A 348 -20.69 14.32 30.62
N VAL A 349 -21.16 13.29 29.93
CA VAL A 349 -22.44 13.33 29.20
C VAL A 349 -23.62 13.54 30.17
N LEU A 350 -23.64 12.83 31.31
CA LEU A 350 -24.67 12.98 32.31
C LEU A 350 -24.72 14.41 32.87
N MET A 351 -23.56 14.96 33.22
CA MET A 351 -23.47 16.31 33.75
C MET A 351 -23.80 17.40 32.73
N ALA A 352 -23.43 17.17 31.46
CA ALA A 352 -23.84 18.07 30.36
C ALA A 352 -25.38 18.13 30.26
N ASN A 353 -26.02 16.98 30.32
CA ASN A 353 -27.51 16.89 30.28
C ASN A 353 -28.16 17.50 31.53
N GLU A 354 -27.62 17.26 32.73
CA GLU A 354 -28.15 17.83 33.98
C GLU A 354 -28.08 19.35 34.03
N GLN A 355 -27.06 19.95 33.40
CA GLN A 355 -26.82 21.40 33.39
C GLN A 355 -27.37 22.10 32.14
N ASP A 356 -27.93 21.35 31.21
CA ASP A 356 -28.40 21.85 29.89
C ASP A 356 -27.28 22.61 29.11
N ILE A 357 -26.06 22.05 29.13
CA ILE A 357 -24.88 22.57 28.43
C ILE A 357 -24.31 21.51 27.49
N SER A 358 -23.49 21.95 26.55
CA SER A 358 -22.78 21.00 25.65
C SER A 358 -21.76 20.17 26.43
N MET A 359 -21.45 18.96 25.92
CA MET A 359 -20.41 18.10 26.51
C MET A 359 -19.05 18.82 26.54
N TRP A 360 -18.75 19.70 25.57
CA TRP A 360 -17.55 20.50 25.54
C TRP A 360 -17.53 21.54 26.67
N GLU A 361 -18.63 22.20 26.94
CA GLU A 361 -18.75 23.14 28.06
C GLU A 361 -18.62 22.43 29.41
N ALA A 362 -19.21 21.25 29.56
CA ALA A 362 -19.03 20.39 30.71
C ALA A 362 -17.56 19.97 30.89
N LEU A 363 -16.91 19.59 29.81
CA LEU A 363 -15.49 19.24 29.79
C LEU A 363 -14.61 20.42 30.21
N CYS A 364 -14.88 21.64 29.74
CA CYS A 364 -14.16 22.86 30.14
C CYS A 364 -14.36 23.21 31.63
N LYS A 365 -15.47 22.77 32.25
CA LYS A 365 -15.78 22.94 33.67
C LYS A 365 -15.43 21.70 34.53
N ALA A 366 -14.64 20.75 34.00
CA ALA A 366 -14.30 19.51 34.68
C ALA A 366 -13.73 19.72 36.10
N GLY A 367 -13.07 20.85 36.34
CA GLY A 367 -12.57 21.26 37.66
C GLY A 367 -13.66 21.44 38.72
N GLU A 368 -14.88 21.81 38.32
CA GLU A 368 -16.03 22.07 39.21
C GLU A 368 -16.90 20.82 39.39
N LEU A 369 -16.71 19.80 38.54
CA LEU A 369 -17.57 18.63 38.43
C LEU A 369 -17.16 17.44 39.28
N GLY A 370 -16.26 17.61 40.25
CA GLY A 370 -15.89 16.60 41.26
C GLY A 370 -15.17 15.37 40.69
N PHE A 371 -14.38 15.53 39.61
CA PHE A 371 -13.45 14.50 39.14
C PHE A 371 -12.23 14.40 40.07
N ARG A 372 -11.62 13.21 40.16
CA ARG A 372 -10.33 13.01 40.84
C ARG A 372 -9.23 13.84 40.18
N SER A 373 -8.23 14.32 40.97
CA SER A 373 -7.15 15.19 40.47
C SER A 373 -6.51 14.67 39.18
N GLY A 374 -6.07 13.42 39.12
CA GLY A 374 -5.43 12.86 37.92
C GLY A 374 -6.35 12.78 36.71
N THR A 375 -7.67 12.53 36.91
CA THR A 375 -8.63 12.56 35.78
C THR A 375 -8.85 13.98 35.32
N LYS A 376 -8.92 14.96 36.23
CA LYS A 376 -9.06 16.36 35.90
C LYS A 376 -7.89 16.84 35.07
N GLU A 377 -6.65 16.55 35.46
CA GLU A 377 -5.44 16.91 34.71
C GLU A 377 -5.48 16.39 33.26
N LEU A 378 -5.86 15.14 33.03
CA LEU A 378 -6.00 14.57 31.71
C LEU A 378 -7.08 15.28 30.85
N LEU A 379 -8.21 15.66 31.50
CA LEU A 379 -9.26 16.40 30.81
C LEU A 379 -8.81 17.84 30.49
N ASP A 380 -8.12 18.52 31.41
CA ASP A 380 -7.59 19.87 31.19
C ASP A 380 -6.53 19.88 30.08
N GLU A 381 -5.61 18.91 30.06
CA GLU A 381 -4.63 18.74 28.98
C GLU A 381 -5.30 18.58 27.62
N PHE A 382 -6.36 17.77 27.55
CA PHE A 382 -7.12 17.59 26.31
C PHE A 382 -7.78 18.91 25.88
N VAL A 383 -8.42 19.62 26.79
CA VAL A 383 -9.05 20.94 26.50
C VAL A 383 -8.02 21.95 26.01
N ILE A 384 -6.85 22.04 26.66
CA ILE A 384 -5.76 22.95 26.26
C ILE A 384 -5.30 22.60 24.85
N MET A 385 -5.11 21.30 24.55
CA MET A 385 -4.70 20.83 23.23
C MET A 385 -5.70 21.25 22.13
N ILE A 386 -7.00 21.01 22.33
CA ILE A 386 -8.04 21.38 21.33
C ILE A 386 -8.13 22.90 21.18
N LYS A 387 -8.09 23.67 22.28
CA LYS A 387 -8.06 25.16 22.20
C LYS A 387 -6.83 25.67 21.46
N SER A 388 -5.67 25.05 21.64
CA SER A 388 -4.47 25.39 20.89
C SER A 388 -4.67 25.20 19.40
N PHE A 389 -5.25 24.07 18.98
CA PHE A 389 -5.57 23.83 17.57
C PHE A 389 -6.60 24.81 17.01
N ALA A 390 -7.65 25.11 17.78
CA ALA A 390 -8.66 26.09 17.36
C ALA A 390 -8.06 27.50 17.14
N SER A 391 -7.06 27.90 17.92
CA SER A 391 -6.37 29.18 17.73
C SER A 391 -5.60 29.27 16.41
N MET A 392 -5.24 28.14 15.80
CA MET A 392 -4.55 28.10 14.52
C MET A 392 -5.47 28.44 13.33
N LEU A 393 -6.79 28.23 13.46
CA LEU A 393 -7.74 28.48 12.37
C LEU A 393 -7.71 29.90 11.83
N GLN A 394 -7.28 30.86 12.63
CA GLN A 394 -7.21 32.28 12.24
C GLN A 394 -5.94 32.64 11.45
N LYS A 395 -4.90 31.81 11.52
CA LYS A 395 -3.55 32.13 11.01
C LYS A 395 -3.01 31.12 10.00
N HIS A 396 -3.60 29.93 9.96
CA HIS A 396 -3.10 28.80 9.20
C HIS A 396 -4.19 28.26 8.26
N ASN A 397 -3.77 27.74 7.11
CA ASN A 397 -4.66 27.11 6.15
C ASN A 397 -5.12 25.72 6.64
N ALA A 398 -6.11 25.14 5.95
CA ALA A 398 -6.69 23.85 6.33
C ALA A 398 -5.66 22.72 6.43
N TYR A 399 -4.67 22.68 5.50
CA TYR A 399 -3.62 21.66 5.50
C TYR A 399 -2.70 21.80 6.71
N GLU A 400 -2.21 23.01 7.00
CA GLU A 400 -1.33 23.24 8.14
C GLU A 400 -1.96 22.85 9.47
N VAL A 401 -3.25 23.16 9.65
CA VAL A 401 -4.02 22.74 10.83
C VAL A 401 -4.14 21.22 10.89
N ALA A 402 -4.58 20.57 9.81
CA ALA A 402 -4.76 19.12 9.78
C ALA A 402 -3.46 18.35 10.02
N PHE A 403 -2.37 18.79 9.40
CA PHE A 403 -1.03 18.20 9.59
C PHE A 403 -0.55 18.35 11.05
N HIS A 404 -0.71 19.55 11.62
CA HIS A 404 -0.33 19.82 13.01
C HIS A 404 -1.14 18.95 13.99
N VAL A 405 -2.44 18.84 13.78
CA VAL A 405 -3.34 17.98 14.56
C VAL A 405 -2.89 16.50 14.50
N GLY A 406 -2.68 15.97 13.30
CA GLY A 406 -2.23 14.58 13.12
C GLY A 406 -0.91 14.27 13.84
N LYS A 407 0.01 15.25 13.84
CA LYS A 407 1.31 15.15 14.50
C LYS A 407 1.22 15.25 16.02
N GLN A 408 0.55 16.28 16.55
CA GLN A 408 0.50 16.57 17.99
C GLN A 408 -0.37 15.58 18.78
N THR A 409 -1.40 15.04 18.14
CA THR A 409 -2.24 13.99 18.76
C THR A 409 -1.56 12.63 18.82
N ASN A 410 -0.37 12.46 18.22
CA ASN A 410 0.33 11.18 17.99
C ASN A 410 -0.42 10.20 17.08
N LEU A 411 -1.54 10.55 16.47
CA LEU A 411 -2.34 9.68 15.60
C LEU A 411 -1.50 9.15 14.42
N VAL A 412 -0.83 10.05 13.70
CA VAL A 412 0.03 9.69 12.57
C VAL A 412 1.21 8.83 13.02
N ARG A 413 1.83 9.17 14.16
CA ARG A 413 2.97 8.41 14.71
C ARG A 413 2.59 7.00 15.13
N GLU A 414 1.42 6.83 15.71
CA GLU A 414 0.92 5.52 16.13
C GLU A 414 0.71 4.60 14.92
N LEU A 415 0.07 5.11 13.87
CA LEU A 415 -0.12 4.38 12.62
C LEU A 415 1.21 4.08 11.90
N PHE A 416 2.13 5.04 11.86
CA PHE A 416 3.47 4.85 11.27
C PHE A 416 4.28 3.74 11.95
N ASN A 417 4.12 3.58 13.26
CA ASN A 417 4.80 2.55 14.04
C ASN A 417 4.18 1.16 13.89
N ASP A 418 2.95 1.07 13.40
CA ASP A 418 2.31 -0.20 13.09
C ASP A 418 2.79 -0.71 11.72
N LYS A 419 3.71 -1.69 11.71
CA LYS A 419 4.30 -2.29 10.50
C LYS A 419 3.48 -3.46 9.95
N SER A 420 2.29 -3.72 10.49
CA SER A 420 1.36 -4.67 9.87
C SER A 420 0.88 -4.15 8.51
N SER A 421 0.47 -5.05 7.61
CA SER A 421 -0.10 -4.64 6.32
C SER A 421 -1.31 -3.71 6.49
N GLU A 422 -2.09 -3.92 7.54
CA GLU A 422 -3.23 -3.07 7.90
C GLU A 422 -2.78 -1.70 8.43
N GLY A 423 -1.75 -1.66 9.29
CA GLY A 423 -1.17 -0.43 9.81
C GLY A 423 -0.57 0.44 8.70
N VAL A 424 0.15 -0.19 7.76
CA VAL A 424 0.68 0.51 6.58
C VAL A 424 -0.44 1.09 5.74
N ALA A 425 -1.49 0.31 5.45
CA ALA A 425 -2.64 0.79 4.68
C ALA A 425 -3.39 1.95 5.38
N ARG A 426 -3.56 1.89 6.69
CA ARG A 426 -4.15 2.99 7.48
C ARG A 426 -3.28 4.24 7.45
N TYR A 427 -1.97 4.08 7.56
CA TYR A 427 -1.04 5.21 7.44
C TYR A 427 -1.11 5.86 6.05
N GLU A 428 -1.11 5.06 4.97
CA GLU A 428 -1.30 5.54 3.60
C GLU A 428 -2.63 6.31 3.44
N ASN A 429 -3.71 5.82 4.03
CA ASN A 429 -5.01 6.49 4.00
C ASN A 429 -4.96 7.87 4.67
N ILE A 430 -4.30 8.00 5.83
CA ILE A 430 -4.12 9.29 6.49
C ILE A 430 -3.25 10.23 5.66
N GLN A 431 -2.18 9.73 5.06
CA GLN A 431 -1.34 10.54 4.16
C GLN A 431 -2.14 11.03 2.96
N GLU A 432 -2.98 10.17 2.39
CA GLU A 432 -3.85 10.54 1.28
C GLU A 432 -4.88 11.62 1.66
N LEU A 433 -5.48 11.54 2.86
CA LEU A 433 -6.35 12.60 3.36
C LEU A 433 -5.60 13.93 3.50
N LEU A 434 -4.40 13.91 4.10
CA LEU A 434 -3.59 15.12 4.25
C LEU A 434 -3.17 15.71 2.90
N ASN A 435 -2.84 14.84 1.93
CA ASN A 435 -2.52 15.26 0.56
C ASN A 435 -3.74 15.92 -0.12
N SER A 436 -4.92 15.32 0.03
CA SER A 436 -6.19 15.85 -0.48
C SER A 436 -6.49 17.26 0.09
N ILE A 437 -6.32 17.44 1.41
CA ILE A 437 -6.51 18.74 2.05
C ILE A 437 -5.51 19.76 1.47
N LYS A 438 -4.26 19.35 1.25
CA LYS A 438 -3.22 20.21 0.71
C LYS A 438 -3.53 20.63 -0.72
N GLU A 439 -3.86 19.67 -1.58
CA GLU A 439 -4.23 19.93 -2.97
C GLU A 439 -5.44 20.88 -3.06
N TRP A 440 -6.48 20.64 -2.23
CA TRP A 440 -7.62 21.52 -2.15
C TRP A 440 -7.23 22.95 -1.69
N THR A 441 -6.33 23.07 -0.74
CA THR A 441 -5.84 24.37 -0.26
C THR A 441 -5.04 25.13 -1.34
N GLU A 442 -4.25 24.40 -2.16
CA GLU A 442 -3.41 24.94 -3.22
C GLU A 442 -4.13 25.08 -4.59
N SER A 443 -5.39 24.59 -4.70
CA SER A 443 -6.17 24.76 -5.93
C SER A 443 -6.44 26.26 -6.22
N PRO A 444 -6.83 26.65 -7.46
CA PRO A 444 -7.10 28.05 -7.78
C PRO A 444 -8.11 28.70 -6.84
N ASP A 445 -7.89 29.97 -6.49
CA ASP A 445 -8.74 30.74 -5.57
C ASP A 445 -10.08 31.15 -6.19
N THR A 446 -10.24 30.95 -7.50
CA THR A 446 -11.47 31.30 -8.23
C THR A 446 -11.97 30.12 -9.03
N GLU A 447 -13.23 29.76 -8.85
CA GLU A 447 -13.99 28.84 -9.68
C GLU A 447 -15.18 29.59 -10.28
N ASP A 448 -15.34 29.54 -11.63
CA ASP A 448 -16.39 30.28 -12.35
C ASP A 448 -16.44 31.81 -12.08
N GLY A 449 -15.32 32.40 -11.62
CA GLY A 449 -15.21 33.82 -11.32
C GLY A 449 -15.61 34.21 -9.89
N GLU A 450 -15.99 33.27 -9.04
CA GLU A 450 -16.24 33.47 -7.61
C GLU A 450 -15.04 33.01 -6.76
N LEU A 451 -14.80 33.71 -5.64
CA LEU A 451 -13.75 33.33 -4.69
C LEU A 451 -14.17 32.05 -3.94
N VAL A 452 -13.32 31.04 -3.98
CA VAL A 452 -13.53 29.78 -3.26
C VAL A 452 -13.08 29.92 -1.80
N ASP A 453 -13.95 29.61 -0.87
CA ASP A 453 -13.59 29.53 0.55
C ASP A 453 -12.66 28.33 0.82
N LYS A 454 -11.42 28.60 1.18
CA LYS A 454 -10.36 27.62 1.48
C LYS A 454 -10.23 27.30 2.98
N SER A 455 -11.23 27.66 3.78
CA SER A 455 -11.24 27.36 5.21
C SER A 455 -11.38 25.85 5.49
N LEU A 456 -10.91 25.41 6.66
CA LEU A 456 -11.13 24.05 7.13
C LEU A 456 -12.61 23.69 7.21
N ALA A 457 -13.46 24.67 7.57
CA ALA A 457 -14.90 24.47 7.65
C ALA A 457 -15.50 24.13 6.28
N ALA A 458 -15.11 24.85 5.22
CA ALA A 458 -15.56 24.59 3.85
C ALA A 458 -15.09 23.22 3.35
N TYR A 459 -13.86 22.83 3.64
CA TYR A 459 -13.37 21.46 3.32
C TYR A 459 -14.20 20.39 4.01
N LEU A 460 -14.46 20.53 5.33
CA LEU A 460 -15.27 19.57 6.08
C LEU A 460 -16.71 19.47 5.56
N GLN A 461 -17.29 20.59 5.14
CA GLN A 461 -18.60 20.62 4.51
C GLN A 461 -18.59 19.84 3.18
N GLN A 462 -17.57 20.06 2.34
CA GLN A 462 -17.42 19.34 1.07
C GLN A 462 -17.36 17.82 1.28
N ILE A 463 -16.51 17.33 2.20
CA ILE A 463 -16.39 15.89 2.44
C ILE A 463 -17.65 15.29 3.08
N THR A 464 -18.39 16.04 3.90
CA THR A 464 -19.67 15.59 4.48
C THR A 464 -20.70 15.36 3.39
N LEU A 465 -20.85 16.30 2.47
CA LEU A 465 -21.76 16.17 1.32
C LEU A 465 -21.37 15.00 0.39
N LEU A 466 -20.09 14.67 0.32
CA LEU A 466 -19.62 13.51 -0.45
C LEU A 466 -19.93 12.16 0.23
N THR A 467 -20.11 12.14 1.53
CA THR A 467 -20.25 10.89 2.32
C THR A 467 -21.68 10.38 2.41
N ASP A 468 -22.69 11.25 2.32
CA ASP A 468 -24.11 10.90 2.51
C ASP A 468 -24.75 10.15 1.33
N ALA A 469 -24.02 10.00 0.21
CA ALA A 469 -24.53 9.38 -1.03
C ALA A 469 -24.39 7.84 -1.09
N ASP A 470 -23.88 7.17 -0.05
CA ASP A 470 -23.49 5.74 -0.07
C ASP A 470 -24.63 4.81 0.44
N GLU A 471 -25.84 4.83 -0.15
CA GLU A 471 -26.84 3.77 0.07
C GLU A 471 -26.48 2.52 -0.74
N LYS A 472 -26.41 1.36 -0.08
CA LYS A 472 -25.97 0.09 -0.68
C LYS A 472 -27.15 -0.77 -1.10
N ASP A 473 -27.42 -0.83 -2.39
CA ASP A 473 -28.17 -1.92 -3.01
C ASP A 473 -27.19 -2.95 -3.59
N PRO A 474 -27.17 -4.22 -3.13
CA PRO A 474 -26.24 -5.24 -3.63
C PRO A 474 -26.38 -5.54 -5.11
N ASP A 475 -27.58 -5.38 -5.68
CA ASP A 475 -27.91 -5.66 -7.08
C ASP A 475 -27.85 -4.41 -7.98
N ALA A 476 -27.46 -3.27 -7.42
CA ALA A 476 -27.39 -2.01 -8.17
C ALA A 476 -26.35 -2.09 -9.31
N ASP A 477 -26.71 -1.49 -10.45
CA ASP A 477 -25.80 -1.29 -11.58
C ASP A 477 -24.73 -0.26 -11.20
N THR A 478 -23.58 -0.74 -10.68
CA THR A 478 -22.49 0.09 -10.14
C THR A 478 -21.13 -0.26 -10.73
N VAL A 479 -20.31 0.77 -10.96
CA VAL A 479 -18.89 0.62 -11.27
C VAL A 479 -18.17 -0.04 -10.09
N LYS A 480 -17.31 -1.01 -10.34
CA LYS A 480 -16.59 -1.73 -9.28
C LYS A 480 -15.22 -1.10 -9.05
N LEU A 481 -14.99 -0.63 -7.82
CA LEU A 481 -13.69 -0.12 -7.36
C LEU A 481 -13.07 -1.14 -6.43
N MET A 482 -11.83 -1.56 -6.71
CA MET A 482 -11.15 -2.54 -5.87
C MET A 482 -9.64 -2.56 -6.04
N THR A 483 -8.96 -3.12 -5.05
CA THR A 483 -7.53 -3.43 -5.22
C THR A 483 -7.36 -4.56 -6.22
N ILE A 484 -6.20 -4.61 -6.85
CA ILE A 484 -5.85 -5.68 -7.81
C ILE A 484 -5.97 -7.07 -7.17
N HIS A 485 -5.58 -7.21 -5.91
CA HIS A 485 -5.71 -8.48 -5.18
C HIS A 485 -7.16 -8.94 -5.03
N ALA A 486 -8.08 -8.01 -4.79
CA ALA A 486 -9.50 -8.31 -4.67
C ALA A 486 -10.16 -8.67 -6.02
N ALA A 487 -9.52 -8.30 -7.13
CA ALA A 487 -10.01 -8.60 -8.48
C ALA A 487 -9.68 -10.03 -8.94
N LYS A 488 -8.81 -10.77 -8.24
CA LYS A 488 -8.51 -12.16 -8.56
C LYS A 488 -9.78 -13.00 -8.55
N GLY A 489 -9.98 -13.82 -9.57
CA GLY A 489 -11.19 -14.63 -9.76
C GLY A 489 -12.39 -13.90 -10.40
N LEU A 490 -12.37 -12.55 -10.47
CA LEU A 490 -13.42 -11.75 -11.11
C LEU A 490 -13.10 -11.45 -12.58
N GLU A 491 -14.10 -10.91 -13.32
CA GLU A 491 -13.94 -10.55 -14.74
C GLU A 491 -14.93 -9.45 -15.13
N PHE A 492 -14.48 -8.51 -15.96
CA PHE A 492 -15.24 -7.31 -16.32
C PHE A 492 -15.15 -7.02 -17.83
N GLY A 493 -16.20 -6.41 -18.39
CA GLY A 493 -16.19 -5.97 -19.78
C GLY A 493 -15.07 -4.98 -20.09
N CYS A 494 -14.90 -4.01 -19.19
CA CYS A 494 -14.00 -2.87 -19.31
C CYS A 494 -13.20 -2.72 -18.00
N VAL A 495 -11.87 -2.64 -18.10
CA VAL A 495 -10.98 -2.51 -16.94
C VAL A 495 -10.10 -1.27 -17.07
N PHE A 496 -10.03 -0.48 -16.01
CA PHE A 496 -9.05 0.58 -15.83
C PHE A 496 -7.98 0.09 -14.85
N ALA A 497 -6.75 -0.07 -15.33
CA ALA A 497 -5.55 -0.32 -14.53
C ALA A 497 -4.96 1.02 -14.10
N ALA A 498 -5.21 1.45 -12.88
CA ALA A 498 -4.93 2.80 -12.43
C ALA A 498 -3.65 2.94 -11.61
N GLY A 499 -2.96 4.07 -11.78
CA GLY A 499 -1.76 4.42 -11.03
C GLY A 499 -0.56 3.57 -11.40
N LEU A 500 -0.36 3.30 -12.68
CA LEU A 500 0.82 2.59 -13.18
C LEU A 500 2.06 3.51 -13.16
N GLU A 501 2.60 3.71 -11.97
CA GLU A 501 3.71 4.60 -11.67
C GLU A 501 4.79 3.85 -10.89
N GLU A 502 6.06 4.16 -11.15
CA GLU A 502 7.16 3.65 -10.34
C GLU A 502 6.96 4.00 -8.86
N MET A 503 7.35 3.09 -7.96
CA MET A 503 7.19 3.21 -6.50
C MET A 503 5.73 3.17 -5.99
N LEU A 504 4.74 3.04 -6.89
CA LEU A 504 3.33 2.82 -6.58
C LEU A 504 2.87 1.46 -7.11
N PHE A 505 3.08 1.22 -8.39
CA PHE A 505 2.88 -0.06 -9.05
C PHE A 505 3.93 -0.25 -10.16
N PRO A 506 5.06 -0.96 -9.91
CA PRO A 506 5.35 -1.77 -8.70
C PRO A 506 5.51 -0.96 -7.41
N ASN A 507 5.12 -1.59 -6.28
CA ASN A 507 5.25 -0.96 -4.97
C ASN A 507 6.73 -0.75 -4.60
N ALA A 508 7.02 0.36 -3.91
CA ALA A 508 8.37 0.72 -3.48
C ALA A 508 9.10 -0.38 -2.67
N MET A 509 8.37 -1.17 -1.90
CA MET A 509 8.96 -2.27 -1.11
C MET A 509 9.33 -3.47 -1.99
N ALA A 510 8.62 -3.69 -3.08
CA ALA A 510 8.75 -4.86 -3.94
C ALA A 510 9.77 -4.71 -5.08
N ILE A 511 10.51 -3.61 -5.17
CA ILE A 511 11.53 -3.40 -6.22
C ILE A 511 12.94 -3.85 -5.79
N ASN A 512 13.10 -4.25 -4.53
CA ASN A 512 14.43 -4.54 -3.97
C ASN A 512 14.90 -5.97 -4.27
N THR A 513 14.00 -6.90 -4.44
CA THR A 513 14.31 -8.28 -4.82
C THR A 513 13.65 -8.62 -6.15
N ARG A 514 14.24 -9.60 -6.84
CA ARG A 514 13.70 -10.08 -8.10
C ARG A 514 12.35 -10.78 -7.90
N GLU A 515 12.26 -11.59 -6.88
CA GLU A 515 11.08 -12.38 -6.53
C GLU A 515 9.87 -11.50 -6.26
N GLU A 516 10.06 -10.43 -5.48
CA GLU A 516 9.01 -9.45 -5.20
C GLU A 516 8.58 -8.67 -6.47
N LEU A 517 9.54 -8.29 -7.32
CA LEU A 517 9.22 -7.63 -8.58
C LEU A 517 8.48 -8.58 -9.54
N GLU A 518 8.83 -9.85 -9.58
CA GLU A 518 8.11 -10.87 -10.35
C GLU A 518 6.68 -11.06 -9.83
N GLU A 519 6.45 -10.94 -8.52
CA GLU A 519 5.10 -10.96 -7.94
C GLU A 519 4.28 -9.72 -8.33
N GLU A 520 4.85 -8.52 -8.29
CA GLU A 520 4.19 -7.31 -8.79
C GLU A 520 3.86 -7.43 -10.29
N ARG A 521 4.71 -8.10 -11.09
CA ARG A 521 4.41 -8.38 -12.50
C ARG A 521 3.25 -9.38 -12.66
N ARG A 522 3.15 -10.38 -11.80
CA ARG A 522 1.98 -11.27 -11.74
C ARG A 522 0.72 -10.50 -11.36
N LEU A 523 0.80 -9.53 -10.47
CA LEU A 523 -0.33 -8.63 -10.20
C LEU A 523 -0.76 -7.87 -11.46
N PHE A 524 0.20 -7.36 -12.25
CA PHE A 524 -0.14 -6.69 -13.51
C PHE A 524 -0.73 -7.66 -14.53
N TYR A 525 -0.21 -8.87 -14.63
CA TYR A 525 -0.82 -9.94 -15.43
C TYR A 525 -2.27 -10.23 -14.99
N VAL A 526 -2.54 -10.29 -13.69
CA VAL A 526 -3.89 -10.43 -13.18
C VAL A 526 -4.78 -9.30 -13.65
N VAL A 527 -4.35 -8.03 -13.54
CA VAL A 527 -5.11 -6.86 -14.03
C VAL A 527 -5.50 -7.04 -15.50
N ILE A 528 -4.52 -7.35 -16.35
CA ILE A 528 -4.73 -7.51 -17.79
C ILE A 528 -5.77 -8.60 -18.07
N THR A 529 -5.66 -9.74 -17.39
CA THR A 529 -6.54 -10.91 -17.59
C THR A 529 -7.93 -10.76 -16.97
N ARG A 530 -8.21 -9.68 -16.21
CA ARG A 530 -9.59 -9.37 -15.76
C ARG A 530 -10.44 -8.74 -16.83
N ALA A 531 -9.84 -8.14 -17.87
CA ALA A 531 -10.53 -7.48 -18.95
C ALA A 531 -11.04 -8.48 -20.00
N LYS A 532 -12.32 -8.37 -20.38
CA LYS A 532 -12.92 -9.12 -21.46
C LYS A 532 -12.70 -8.42 -22.81
N GLN A 533 -13.03 -7.14 -22.89
CA GLN A 533 -13.13 -6.41 -24.16
C GLN A 533 -12.20 -5.21 -24.24
N LYS A 534 -12.09 -4.41 -23.16
CA LYS A 534 -11.31 -3.17 -23.19
C LYS A 534 -10.45 -3.01 -21.93
N LEU A 535 -9.24 -2.53 -22.15
CA LEU A 535 -8.28 -2.23 -21.08
C LEU A 535 -7.70 -0.83 -21.29
N TRP A 536 -7.78 -0.02 -20.24
CA TRP A 536 -7.07 1.25 -20.10
C TRP A 536 -6.00 1.11 -19.04
N VAL A 537 -4.83 1.66 -19.32
CA VAL A 537 -3.70 1.79 -18.39
C VAL A 537 -3.52 3.27 -18.13
N THR A 538 -3.60 3.69 -16.88
CA THR A 538 -3.53 5.11 -16.52
C THR A 538 -2.39 5.38 -15.54
N TYR A 539 -1.79 6.58 -15.64
CA TYR A 539 -0.80 7.07 -14.68
C TYR A 539 -0.82 8.60 -14.60
N ALA A 540 -0.48 9.11 -13.41
CA ALA A 540 -0.37 10.55 -13.16
C ALA A 540 1.09 10.98 -13.10
N ASN A 541 1.41 12.12 -13.75
CA ASN A 541 2.75 12.70 -13.71
C ASN A 541 3.15 13.16 -12.32
N THR A 542 2.19 13.65 -11.54
CA THR A 542 2.42 14.17 -10.20
C THR A 542 1.37 13.64 -9.24
N ARG A 543 1.81 13.36 -8.02
CA ARG A 543 0.95 13.08 -6.87
C ARG A 543 1.50 13.77 -5.65
N TYR A 544 0.61 14.16 -4.76
CA TYR A 544 1.05 14.53 -3.43
C TYR A 544 1.48 13.29 -2.64
N ARG A 545 2.70 13.33 -2.10
CA ARG A 545 3.22 12.29 -1.18
C ARG A 545 3.88 12.98 0.00
N PHE A 546 3.47 12.63 1.23
CA PHE A 546 4.00 13.23 2.46
C PHE A 546 3.93 14.77 2.47
N GLY A 547 2.86 15.33 1.91
CA GLY A 547 2.67 16.77 1.81
C GLY A 547 3.56 17.48 0.78
N GLN A 548 4.23 16.77 -0.11
CA GLN A 548 5.01 17.32 -1.20
C GLN A 548 4.51 16.82 -2.54
N LEU A 549 4.48 17.72 -3.52
CA LEU A 549 4.19 17.34 -4.90
C LEU A 549 5.40 16.58 -5.47
N VAL A 550 5.23 15.31 -5.75
CA VAL A 550 6.26 14.44 -6.29
C VAL A 550 5.97 14.18 -7.76
N GLN A 551 6.99 14.33 -8.59
CA GLN A 551 6.92 13.92 -9.98
C GLN A 551 7.14 12.41 -10.08
N ASN A 552 6.19 11.70 -10.71
CA ASN A 552 6.25 10.27 -10.89
C ASN A 552 6.78 9.92 -12.28
N GLU A 553 7.48 8.80 -12.36
CA GLU A 553 7.82 8.14 -13.60
C GLU A 553 6.76 7.09 -13.94
N PRO A 554 6.44 6.85 -15.23
CA PRO A 554 5.55 5.76 -15.60
C PRO A 554 6.12 4.42 -15.16
N SER A 555 5.25 3.50 -14.78
CA SER A 555 5.62 2.14 -14.38
C SER A 555 6.44 1.45 -15.47
N ARG A 556 7.51 0.75 -15.08
CA ARG A 556 8.29 -0.12 -15.98
C ARG A 556 7.43 -1.18 -16.69
N PHE A 557 6.32 -1.57 -16.10
CA PHE A 557 5.41 -2.54 -16.72
C PHE A 557 4.73 -2.00 -17.98
N ILE A 558 4.63 -0.68 -18.14
CA ILE A 558 4.13 -0.05 -19.37
C ILE A 558 5.09 -0.31 -20.55
N GLU A 559 6.40 -0.33 -20.28
CA GLU A 559 7.42 -0.61 -21.31
C GLU A 559 7.42 -2.09 -21.73
N GLU A 560 6.86 -2.97 -20.91
CA GLU A 560 6.73 -4.40 -21.21
C GLU A 560 5.54 -4.69 -22.16
N ILE A 561 4.65 -3.70 -22.37
CA ILE A 561 3.55 -3.80 -23.35
C ILE A 561 4.09 -3.52 -24.76
N PRO A 562 3.94 -4.45 -25.73
CA PRO A 562 4.41 -4.20 -27.10
C PRO A 562 3.69 -3.01 -27.73
N GLU A 563 4.43 -2.12 -28.38
CA GLU A 563 3.91 -0.91 -29.03
C GLU A 563 2.80 -1.18 -30.06
N THR A 564 2.82 -2.34 -30.69
CA THR A 564 1.80 -2.76 -31.65
C THR A 564 0.42 -2.87 -31.03
N TYR A 565 0.33 -3.17 -29.74
CA TYR A 565 -0.92 -3.32 -28.99
C TYR A 565 -1.24 -2.12 -28.10
N LEU A 566 -0.39 -1.07 -28.10
CA LEU A 566 -0.56 0.12 -27.28
C LEU A 566 -1.09 1.29 -28.12
N ASP A 567 -2.11 1.97 -27.62
CA ASP A 567 -2.61 3.24 -28.15
C ASP A 567 -2.17 4.38 -27.21
N ARG A 568 -1.22 5.19 -27.66
CA ARG A 568 -0.65 6.33 -26.93
C ARG A 568 -1.31 7.67 -27.28
N SER A 569 -2.44 7.68 -27.98
CA SER A 569 -3.08 8.93 -28.42
C SER A 569 -3.31 9.92 -27.28
N PHE A 570 -3.49 9.43 -26.06
CA PHE A 570 -3.74 10.23 -24.87
C PHE A 570 -2.52 10.38 -23.94
N ALA A 571 -1.38 9.77 -24.29
CA ALA A 571 -0.17 9.80 -23.46
C ALA A 571 0.92 10.75 -23.98
N GLY A 572 0.71 11.40 -25.14
CA GLY A 572 1.76 12.13 -25.84
C GLY A 572 2.76 11.19 -26.52
N SER A 573 3.36 11.58 -27.64
CA SER A 573 4.34 10.75 -28.34
C SER A 573 5.62 10.65 -27.50
N SER A 574 5.92 9.46 -26.96
CA SER A 574 7.27 9.16 -26.52
C SER A 574 8.12 8.87 -27.75
N SER A 575 8.99 9.77 -28.15
CA SER A 575 9.99 9.45 -29.16
C SER A 575 10.96 8.43 -28.56
N LYS A 576 10.92 7.18 -29.01
CA LYS A 576 12.01 6.24 -28.86
C LYS A 576 13.18 6.71 -29.73
N ASN A 577 13.95 7.67 -29.27
CA ASN A 577 15.29 7.89 -29.77
C ASN A 577 16.26 7.56 -28.64
N HIS A 578 16.73 6.34 -28.64
CA HIS A 578 17.98 5.97 -28.04
C HIS A 578 19.09 6.64 -28.86
N ALA A 579 19.42 7.86 -28.50
CA ALA A 579 20.71 8.51 -28.69
C ALA A 579 20.66 9.86 -27.98
N GLY A 580 21.48 9.99 -26.98
CA GLY A 580 21.76 11.14 -26.16
C GLY A 580 21.26 12.48 -26.63
N SER A 581 20.70 13.20 -25.72
CA SER A 581 20.80 14.64 -25.62
C SER A 581 19.48 15.41 -25.44
N LYS A 582 19.59 16.29 -24.46
CA LYS A 582 19.01 17.64 -24.39
C LYS A 582 17.50 17.78 -24.32
N TRP A 583 17.04 17.96 -23.12
CA TRP A 583 15.78 18.57 -22.80
C TRP A 583 15.79 20.07 -23.19
N GLY A 584 14.96 20.39 -24.18
CA GLY A 584 14.57 21.74 -24.49
C GLY A 584 13.04 21.80 -24.49
N GLY A 585 12.47 22.54 -23.55
CA GLY A 585 11.03 22.70 -23.40
C GLY A 585 10.41 23.42 -24.60
N SER A 586 9.26 22.93 -25.03
CA SER A 586 8.28 23.71 -25.79
C SER A 586 6.89 23.21 -25.42
N SER A 587 6.22 24.00 -24.60
CA SER A 587 4.81 23.90 -24.27
C SER A 587 3.96 24.24 -25.49
N GLY A 588 3.27 23.25 -26.04
CA GLY A 588 2.23 23.42 -27.04
C GLY A 588 0.90 22.97 -26.49
N PHE A 589 0.21 23.80 -25.78
CA PHE A 589 -1.19 23.61 -25.41
C PHE A 589 -2.06 23.84 -26.64
N ASN A 590 -2.63 22.77 -27.22
CA ASN A 590 -3.79 22.90 -28.08
C ASN A 590 -5.05 22.85 -27.21
N ARG A 591 -5.62 24.04 -27.03
CA ARG A 591 -6.91 24.31 -26.42
C ARG A 591 -8.00 23.61 -27.24
N MET A 592 -8.72 22.66 -26.64
CA MET A 592 -10.01 22.19 -27.16
C MET A 592 -11.00 23.36 -27.14
N LYS A 593 -11.46 23.75 -28.33
CA LYS A 593 -12.58 24.68 -28.47
C LYS A 593 -13.87 23.96 -28.10
N GLY A 594 -14.59 24.59 -27.19
CA GLY A 594 -15.95 24.24 -26.82
C GLY A 594 -16.93 24.42 -27.97
N TRP A 595 -17.97 23.64 -27.96
CA TRP A 595 -19.16 23.74 -28.79
C TRP A 595 -19.99 24.96 -28.36
N GLY A 596 -20.36 25.76 -29.34
CA GLY A 596 -21.35 26.83 -29.18
C GLY A 596 -21.70 27.41 -30.57
N ASN A 597 -22.92 27.24 -30.92
CA ASN A 597 -23.74 27.54 -32.09
C ASN A 597 -23.48 28.81 -32.88
N THR A 598 -23.72 28.61 -34.20
CA THR A 598 -24.58 29.33 -35.17
C THR A 598 -24.28 30.75 -35.58
N ASP A 599 -24.25 30.87 -36.85
CA ASP A 599 -24.87 31.73 -37.85
C ASP A 599 -24.12 32.92 -38.43
N ASP A 600 -24.09 32.84 -39.74
CA ASP A 600 -24.23 33.83 -40.78
C ASP A 600 -23.24 35.00 -40.98
N GLY A 601 -22.75 35.04 -42.24
CA GLY A 601 -22.59 36.32 -42.89
C GLY A 601 -21.26 36.59 -43.65
N GLU A 602 -21.26 36.26 -44.92
CA GLU A 602 -20.70 36.98 -46.06
C GLU A 602 -19.30 37.65 -46.09
N SER A 603 -18.55 37.15 -47.05
CA SER A 603 -17.82 37.91 -48.10
C SER A 603 -16.67 38.85 -47.74
N GLY A 604 -15.57 38.61 -48.43
CA GLY A 604 -14.56 39.65 -48.62
C GLY A 604 -13.18 39.14 -49.02
N SER A 605 -13.00 38.96 -50.31
CA SER A 605 -11.73 38.72 -50.99
C SER A 605 -10.69 39.83 -50.76
N ALA A 606 -9.40 39.52 -50.69
CA ALA A 606 -8.39 39.97 -51.62
C ALA A 606 -6.94 39.80 -51.12
N LYS A 607 -6.20 39.09 -51.98
CA LYS A 607 -4.85 39.37 -52.53
C LYS A 607 -3.63 39.54 -51.62
N LYS A 608 -2.75 38.56 -51.82
CA LYS A 608 -1.30 38.64 -52.15
C LYS A 608 -0.62 40.00 -52.06
N GLN A 609 0.54 40.03 -51.41
CA GLN A 609 1.79 40.37 -52.10
C GLN A 609 3.03 40.03 -51.25
N SER A 610 3.96 39.48 -51.97
CA SER A 610 5.37 39.19 -51.75
C SER A 610 6.21 40.43 -51.51
N GLY A 611 7.33 40.26 -50.86
CA GLY A 611 8.40 41.28 -50.83
C GLY A 611 9.61 40.78 -50.00
N THR A 612 10.58 40.28 -50.72
CA THR A 612 11.99 40.11 -50.37
C THR A 612 12.66 41.43 -50.10
N TYR A 613 13.68 41.49 -49.25
CA TYR A 613 15.05 41.94 -49.48
C TYR A 613 15.82 42.29 -48.18
N PHE A 614 16.93 41.60 -48.05
CA PHE A 614 18.33 42.02 -47.74
C PHE A 614 18.73 42.90 -46.53
N ASN A 615 19.66 42.31 -45.78
CA ASN A 615 21.05 42.70 -45.45
C ASN A 615 21.37 43.63 -44.25
N GLU A 616 22.23 43.06 -43.46
CA GLU A 616 23.48 43.59 -42.84
C GLU A 616 23.44 44.81 -41.87
N LYS A 617 23.88 44.63 -40.69
CA LYS A 617 25.14 44.96 -40.05
C LYS A 617 25.07 45.20 -38.53
N LYS A 618 25.96 44.46 -37.88
CA LYS A 618 26.89 44.83 -36.80
C LYS A 618 26.44 45.38 -35.44
N GLU A 619 26.78 44.53 -34.46
CA GLU A 619 27.48 44.83 -33.20
C GLU A 619 26.95 45.86 -32.24
N THR A 620 26.49 45.37 -31.07
CA THR A 620 27.06 45.83 -29.80
C THR A 620 26.87 44.74 -28.72
N ILE A 621 28.00 44.50 -28.06
CA ILE A 621 28.22 43.50 -27.02
C ILE A 621 27.48 43.93 -25.76
N ASN A 622 26.61 43.07 -25.22
CA ASN A 622 26.22 43.09 -23.82
C ASN A 622 26.42 41.71 -23.23
N LYS A 623 27.44 41.58 -22.38
CA LYS A 623 27.80 40.39 -21.62
C LYS A 623 26.63 40.02 -20.70
N ARG A 624 26.00 38.86 -20.93
CA ARG A 624 25.17 38.13 -19.94
C ARG A 624 26.10 37.32 -19.03
N PRO A 625 25.79 37.19 -17.74
CA PRO A 625 26.59 36.35 -16.85
C PRO A 625 26.51 34.88 -17.27
N GLU A 626 27.65 34.21 -17.26
CA GLU A 626 27.81 32.78 -17.52
C GLU A 626 26.98 31.99 -16.51
N TYR A 627 26.02 31.22 -17.04
CA TYR A 627 25.28 30.21 -16.31
C TYR A 627 26.18 28.94 -16.28
N LEU A 628 26.68 28.60 -15.11
CA LEU A 628 27.38 27.35 -14.87
C LEU A 628 26.33 26.20 -14.89
N PRO A 629 26.51 25.16 -15.72
CA PRO A 629 25.59 24.03 -15.74
C PRO A 629 25.67 23.24 -14.43
N PRO A 630 24.56 22.62 -13.96
CA PRO A 630 24.58 21.77 -12.80
C PRO A 630 25.46 20.55 -13.07
N LYS A 631 26.30 20.21 -12.09
CA LYS A 631 27.23 19.08 -12.10
C LYS A 631 26.50 17.78 -12.41
N GLY A 632 27.09 17.00 -13.29
CA GLY A 632 26.57 15.74 -13.79
C GLY A 632 26.23 14.71 -12.72
N LEU A 633 25.47 13.70 -13.14
CA LEU A 633 25.10 12.50 -12.40
C LEU A 633 26.26 11.93 -11.56
N PRO A 634 26.00 11.47 -10.33
CA PRO A 634 27.05 10.90 -9.49
C PRO A 634 27.68 9.72 -10.22
N ALA A 635 29.00 9.78 -10.39
CA ALA A 635 29.78 8.69 -10.97
C ALA A 635 29.51 7.39 -10.18
N LYS A 636 29.35 6.26 -10.89
CA LYS A 636 29.23 4.95 -10.25
C LYS A 636 30.37 4.78 -9.25
N VAL A 637 30.01 4.49 -7.99
CA VAL A 637 30.97 4.21 -6.92
C VAL A 637 31.79 2.98 -7.33
N LYS A 638 33.11 3.13 -7.42
CA LYS A 638 34.00 1.99 -7.64
C LYS A 638 34.08 1.20 -6.35
N GLU A 639 33.71 -0.07 -6.38
CA GLU A 639 33.74 -0.94 -5.21
C GLU A 639 35.22 -1.15 -4.76
N HIS A 640 35.40 -0.99 -3.44
CA HIS A 640 36.68 -1.24 -2.77
C HIS A 640 36.56 -2.51 -1.95
N VAL A 641 37.58 -3.35 -2.01
CA VAL A 641 37.72 -4.51 -1.12
C VAL A 641 38.51 -4.05 0.10
N PRO A 642 37.91 -4.12 1.32
CA PRO A 642 38.59 -3.67 2.53
C PRO A 642 39.91 -4.42 2.78
N SER A 643 40.88 -3.75 3.39
CA SER A 643 42.16 -4.37 3.80
C SER A 643 41.89 -5.56 4.72
N ALA A 644 42.77 -6.58 4.68
CA ALA A 644 42.61 -7.79 5.50
C ALA A 644 42.50 -7.49 7.02
N ASP A 645 43.10 -6.40 7.46
CA ASP A 645 43.15 -5.92 8.87
C ASP A 645 42.13 -4.78 9.12
N PHE A 646 41.11 -4.62 8.29
CA PHE A 646 40.10 -3.55 8.47
C PHE A 646 39.29 -3.76 9.75
N VAL A 647 39.62 -2.95 10.76
CA VAL A 647 38.81 -2.81 12.00
C VAL A 647 38.42 -1.34 12.11
N ALA A 648 37.15 -1.04 12.24
CA ALA A 648 36.69 0.34 12.40
C ALA A 648 37.29 0.97 13.66
N SER A 649 37.92 2.13 13.50
CA SER A 649 38.51 2.89 14.61
C SER A 649 37.47 3.76 15.31
N ASP A 650 37.72 4.17 16.55
CA ASP A 650 36.95 5.22 17.19
C ASP A 650 37.21 6.55 16.46
N THR A 651 36.16 7.15 15.96
CA THR A 651 36.18 8.37 15.17
C THR A 651 36.01 9.66 15.98
N SER A 652 35.90 9.56 17.33
CA SER A 652 35.67 10.71 18.22
C SER A 652 36.81 11.75 18.17
N ASN A 653 38.04 11.31 17.86
CA ASN A 653 39.24 12.15 17.79
C ASN A 653 39.74 12.39 16.36
N LEU A 654 38.90 12.11 15.34
CA LEU A 654 39.29 12.27 13.94
C LEU A 654 39.50 13.75 13.58
N GLN A 655 40.61 14.07 12.94
CA GLN A 655 41.02 15.43 12.57
C GLN A 655 41.22 15.57 11.05
N ALA A 656 41.10 16.80 10.57
CA ALA A 656 41.45 17.10 9.17
C ALA A 656 42.93 16.82 8.89
N GLY A 657 43.23 16.23 7.73
CA GLY A 657 44.55 15.80 7.31
C GLY A 657 44.86 14.35 7.61
N GLN A 658 44.05 13.64 8.40
CA GLN A 658 44.25 12.21 8.67
C GLN A 658 43.82 11.33 7.49
N LYS A 659 44.55 10.27 7.24
CA LYS A 659 44.19 9.26 6.25
C LYS A 659 43.27 8.23 6.85
N VAL A 660 42.25 7.87 6.10
CA VAL A 660 41.21 6.93 6.52
C VAL A 660 40.90 5.92 5.43
N GLU A 661 40.52 4.72 5.82
CA GLU A 661 39.98 3.71 4.95
C GLU A 661 38.48 3.53 5.28
N HIS A 662 37.63 3.64 4.26
CA HIS A 662 36.20 3.37 4.38
C HIS A 662 35.82 2.05 3.68
N GLN A 663 35.09 1.19 4.33
CA GLN A 663 34.72 -0.14 3.85
C GLN A 663 34.23 -0.18 2.38
N LYS A 664 33.50 0.86 1.94
CA LYS A 664 32.90 0.93 0.61
C LYS A 664 33.61 1.87 -0.36
N PHE A 665 34.24 2.95 0.14
CA PHE A 665 34.79 4.01 -0.69
C PHE A 665 36.31 3.94 -0.85
N GLY A 666 37.00 3.10 -0.06
CA GLY A 666 38.44 2.92 -0.08
C GLY A 666 39.21 3.92 0.76
N PHE A 667 40.50 4.10 0.40
CA PHE A 667 41.41 5.03 1.07
C PHE A 667 41.09 6.47 0.70
N GLY A 668 41.23 7.37 1.67
CA GLY A 668 40.98 8.80 1.48
C GLY A 668 41.59 9.64 2.60
N GLU A 669 41.58 10.96 2.44
CA GLU A 669 42.07 11.93 3.40
C GLU A 669 40.92 12.83 3.88
N VAL A 670 40.89 13.08 5.18
CA VAL A 670 39.86 13.96 5.80
C VAL A 670 40.20 15.40 5.49
N MET A 671 39.39 16.04 4.65
CA MET A 671 39.61 17.43 4.23
C MET A 671 39.06 18.44 5.24
N LYS A 672 37.92 18.13 5.87
CA LYS A 672 37.23 19.06 6.76
C LYS A 672 36.32 18.32 7.71
N MET A 673 36.21 18.83 8.95
CA MET A 673 35.24 18.41 9.96
C MET A 673 34.15 19.45 10.09
N GLU A 674 32.88 19.03 10.07
CA GLU A 674 31.69 19.89 10.18
C GLU A 674 30.67 19.23 11.13
N GLY A 675 29.67 19.97 11.59
CA GLY A 675 28.58 19.45 12.40
C GLY A 675 28.73 19.72 13.91
N ALA A 676 27.65 19.47 14.66
CA ALA A 676 27.64 19.62 16.11
C ALA A 676 28.32 18.42 16.79
N ALA A 677 28.83 18.61 18.00
CA ALA A 677 29.58 17.56 18.74
C ALA A 677 28.83 16.24 18.91
N HIS A 678 27.51 16.25 18.88
CA HIS A 678 26.67 15.06 18.94
C HIS A 678 26.37 14.41 17.56
N ASN A 679 26.75 15.08 16.45
CA ASN A 679 26.57 14.55 15.11
C ASN A 679 27.68 15.09 14.15
N PRO A 680 28.93 14.66 14.34
CA PRO A 680 30.06 15.12 13.55
C PRO A 680 30.01 14.55 12.12
N ILE A 681 30.35 15.40 11.14
CA ILE A 681 30.42 15.05 9.71
C ILE A 681 31.82 15.33 9.21
N ALA A 682 32.46 14.31 8.61
CA ALA A 682 33.74 14.45 7.93
C ALA A 682 33.56 14.56 6.42
N THR A 683 34.18 15.54 5.78
CA THR A 683 34.35 15.56 4.33
C THR A 683 35.67 14.88 3.99
N VAL A 684 35.56 13.69 3.36
CA VAL A 684 36.70 12.83 3.01
C VAL A 684 36.89 12.82 1.50
N LYS A 685 38.08 13.04 1.04
CA LYS A 685 38.48 12.92 -0.37
C LYS A 685 39.05 11.53 -0.61
N PHE A 686 38.23 10.63 -1.18
CA PHE A 686 38.66 9.27 -1.51
C PHE A 686 39.41 9.24 -2.83
N GLU A 687 40.46 8.40 -2.91
CA GLU A 687 41.30 8.24 -4.11
C GLU A 687 40.48 7.75 -5.32
N LEU A 688 39.57 6.78 -5.12
CA LEU A 688 38.82 6.14 -6.19
C LEU A 688 37.41 6.78 -6.41
N ASN A 689 36.87 7.45 -5.39
CA ASN A 689 35.47 7.85 -5.35
C ASN A 689 35.24 9.37 -5.14
N GLY A 690 36.28 10.17 -5.15
CA GLY A 690 36.22 11.64 -5.00
C GLY A 690 35.74 12.08 -3.61
N GLU A 691 35.30 13.33 -3.49
CA GLU A 691 34.85 13.88 -2.20
C GLU A 691 33.48 13.33 -1.79
N LYS A 692 33.38 12.90 -0.53
CA LYS A 692 32.15 12.43 0.12
C LYS A 692 32.02 13.03 1.53
N LYS A 693 30.78 13.42 1.90
CA LYS A 693 30.43 13.79 3.27
C LYS A 693 29.96 12.55 4.02
N ILE A 694 30.59 12.25 5.14
CA ILE A 694 30.39 11.03 5.92
C ILE A 694 29.98 11.43 7.34
N MET A 695 28.84 10.92 7.81
CA MET A 695 28.39 11.07 9.20
C MET A 695 29.17 10.06 10.06
N LEU A 696 29.94 10.52 11.00
CA LEU A 696 30.86 9.68 11.78
C LEU A 696 30.13 8.75 12.74
N ASN A 697 28.97 9.10 13.22
CA ASN A 697 28.16 8.23 14.10
C ASN A 697 27.73 6.91 13.45
N TYR A 698 27.75 6.82 12.11
CA TYR A 698 27.30 5.64 11.35
C TYR A 698 28.36 5.09 10.41
N ALA A 699 29.49 5.74 10.30
CA ALA A 699 30.54 5.37 9.36
C ALA A 699 31.51 4.37 9.98
N LYS A 700 31.75 3.27 9.27
CA LYS A 700 32.86 2.35 9.57
C LYS A 700 34.11 2.88 8.88
N LEU A 701 34.88 3.69 9.59
CA LEU A 701 36.16 4.23 9.15
C LEU A 701 37.30 3.62 9.96
N ARG A 702 38.40 3.25 9.29
CA ARG A 702 39.65 2.91 9.93
C ARG A 702 40.61 4.10 9.74
N ILE A 703 41.24 4.58 10.80
CA ILE A 703 42.27 5.58 10.71
C ILE A 703 43.56 4.83 10.31
N VAL A 704 44.18 5.30 9.22
CA VAL A 704 45.42 4.74 8.68
C VAL A 704 46.50 5.75 9.00
N GLU A 705 47.50 5.35 9.78
CA GLU A 705 48.66 6.19 10.14
C GLU A 705 49.52 6.56 8.93
#